data_6badd0c7a8f66a9e9a3c2ce71e40a511
#
_entry.id   6badd0c7a8f66a9e9a3c2ce71e40a511
#
_cell.length_a   1.000
_cell.length_b   1.000
_cell.length_c   1.000
_cell.angle_alpha   90.00
_cell.angle_beta   90.00
_cell.angle_gamma   90.00
#
_symmetry.space_group_name_H-M   'P 1'
#
loop_
_entity.id
_entity.type
_entity.pdbx_description
1 polymer ?
#
loop_
_entity_poly.entity_id
_entity_poly.type
_entity_poly.pdbx_seq_one_letter_code
_entity_poly.pdbx_strand_id
1 'polypeptide(L)'
;MPSLWASWKPLGIGEQRPNNYLEILRAIWENRDRLGYAWRVLNDGVCDGCALGTIGMRDWTITGIHLCNIRLRLLRLNTMPPLDVRLLADVEALRSRSARALRALGRLPYPMIRRRGEPGFRRISWEEALDLIAAFIRNTSPGRLGFYLTSRGLPNEAYYVAQKAVRAMGTNSIDNAARICHAPSTLALKAALGVAATTCSYTDLIGTDLIVFFGSNVANNQPVMMKYLYYARKAGTRVVLVNPYREPAMERYWVPSDLESALFGTRITDRFFQVRVGGDIAFIYGAIKHMIEQGWMDEAFIRNHTAGFEELRAMLQGLSWEELEEGAGLSREEMREFARMVAEADRAVFVWSMGITQHTHGEDNVHVIINLALMKGFVGREGCGLMPIRGHSGVQGGAEMGAYATAFPGGLPINEENARRLSALYGFEVPATRGLTAPEMIEAAHRGELDLLFSVGGNFYEVLPDPDFVREALERIPLRVHMDIVLSPPMLFEPGEAVILLPAATRYEGPGGVTETTTERRVIFSPEIPGPRIGEARPEWWVFGELAARVRPDLADRVRFPNTQAIREEIARVIPMYDGIQHLRKKGDQFQYGGPLLCAGWQFPTPDGKAHFKAVPLPRTSIPEGAFRVATRRGKQFNSMIHEDIDPINGLPRDAVLMHPRDAARLGLRPGDPVRLWNPYGELRGRVFLADVKPGTLQVHWPEGNALAAPEARSPLAGIPAYKGIFAFVERANGDAAP
;
A
#
# COMPACT_ATOMS: atom_id res chain seq x y z
N MET A 1 -20.34 9.99 30.64
CA MET A 1 -19.44 9.79 29.50
C MET A 1 -19.53 11.02 28.62
N PRO A 2 -18.43 11.59 28.12
CA PRO A 2 -18.54 12.66 27.13
C PRO A 2 -19.30 12.10 25.92
N SER A 3 -20.29 12.85 25.41
CA SER A 3 -21.05 12.45 24.23
C SER A 3 -20.09 12.24 23.06
N LEU A 4 -20.09 11.04 22.47
CA LEU A 4 -19.28 10.72 21.28
C LEU A 4 -19.85 11.35 20.01
N TRP A 5 -20.99 12.01 20.09
CA TRP A 5 -21.62 12.64 18.93
C TRP A 5 -20.80 13.81 18.42
N ALA A 6 -20.54 13.78 17.11
CA ALA A 6 -19.75 14.81 16.43
C ALA A 6 -20.62 16.00 15.98
N SER A 7 -21.91 15.78 15.76
CA SER A 7 -22.85 16.81 15.31
C SER A 7 -24.27 16.53 15.82
N TRP A 8 -25.03 17.59 16.10
CA TRP A 8 -26.47 17.53 16.37
C TRP A 8 -27.30 17.64 15.10
N LYS A 9 -26.71 17.93 13.95
CA LYS A 9 -27.36 17.96 12.65
C LYS A 9 -27.58 16.53 12.15
N PRO A 10 -28.81 16.07 11.96
CA PRO A 10 -29.07 14.72 11.46
C PRO A 10 -28.31 14.45 10.15
N LEU A 11 -27.67 13.30 10.05
CA LEU A 11 -26.86 12.89 8.90
C LEU A 11 -25.73 13.86 8.55
N GLY A 12 -25.35 14.80 9.43
CA GLY A 12 -24.32 15.80 9.20
C GLY A 12 -24.61 16.71 8.01
N ILE A 13 -25.85 17.09 7.79
CA ILE A 13 -26.26 17.99 6.70
C ILE A 13 -25.50 19.31 6.81
N GLY A 14 -24.83 19.74 5.73
CA GLY A 14 -24.03 20.96 5.68
C GLY A 14 -22.62 20.83 6.27
N GLU A 15 -22.21 19.65 6.68
CA GLU A 15 -20.85 19.37 7.15
C GLU A 15 -20.05 18.56 6.11
N GLN A 16 -18.74 18.75 6.10
CA GLN A 16 -17.85 17.93 5.27
C GLN A 16 -17.81 16.51 5.80
N ARG A 17 -18.23 15.55 4.99
CA ARG A 17 -18.31 14.14 5.36
C ARG A 17 -18.37 13.27 4.11
N PRO A 18 -18.01 11.97 4.21
CA PRO A 18 -18.26 11.03 3.12
C PRO A 18 -19.76 10.94 2.86
N ASN A 19 -20.21 11.13 1.63
CA ASN A 19 -21.61 10.98 1.25
C ASN A 19 -21.93 9.52 0.91
N ASN A 20 -21.96 8.68 1.94
CA ASN A 20 -22.09 7.23 1.80
C ASN A 20 -23.37 6.78 1.08
N TYR A 21 -24.48 7.46 1.32
CA TYR A 21 -25.77 7.07 0.70
C TYR A 21 -25.83 7.44 -0.78
N LEU A 22 -25.27 8.59 -1.16
CA LEU A 22 -25.14 8.95 -2.56
C LEU A 22 -24.22 7.98 -3.31
N GLU A 23 -23.16 7.50 -2.67
CA GLU A 23 -22.27 6.49 -3.21
C GLU A 23 -22.98 5.15 -3.49
N ILE A 24 -23.92 4.76 -2.63
CA ILE A 24 -24.75 3.57 -2.87
C ILE A 24 -25.62 3.76 -4.12
N LEU A 25 -26.32 4.88 -4.21
CA LEU A 25 -27.17 5.18 -5.38
C LEU A 25 -26.34 5.24 -6.67
N ARG A 26 -25.18 5.85 -6.59
CA ARG A 26 -24.25 5.91 -7.72
C ARG A 26 -23.74 4.51 -8.13
N ALA A 27 -23.36 3.67 -7.17
CA ALA A 27 -22.93 2.31 -7.45
C ALA A 27 -24.04 1.47 -8.10
N ILE A 28 -25.30 1.62 -7.66
CA ILE A 28 -26.45 0.98 -8.29
C ILE A 28 -26.59 1.45 -9.73
N TRP A 29 -26.54 2.76 -9.97
CA TRP A 29 -26.67 3.34 -11.30
C TRP A 29 -25.54 2.92 -12.25
N GLU A 30 -24.29 2.97 -11.79
CA GLU A 30 -23.13 2.60 -12.60
C GLU A 30 -23.11 1.11 -12.97
N ASN A 31 -23.70 0.26 -12.13
CA ASN A 31 -23.75 -1.20 -12.33
C ASN A 31 -25.14 -1.70 -12.80
N ARG A 32 -26.06 -0.81 -13.26
CA ARG A 32 -27.44 -1.15 -13.62
C ARG A 32 -27.56 -2.23 -14.70
N ASP A 33 -26.56 -2.33 -15.58
CA ASP A 33 -26.46 -3.34 -16.62
C ASP A 33 -26.08 -4.75 -16.07
N ARG A 34 -25.56 -4.83 -14.85
CA ARG A 34 -25.01 -6.06 -14.22
C ARG A 34 -25.32 -6.16 -12.73
N LEU A 35 -26.46 -5.60 -12.26
CA LEU A 35 -26.79 -5.53 -10.83
C LEU A 35 -26.72 -6.88 -10.10
N GLY A 36 -27.20 -7.96 -10.70
CA GLY A 36 -27.15 -9.28 -10.07
C GLY A 36 -25.73 -9.79 -9.87
N TYR A 37 -24.82 -9.50 -10.80
CA TYR A 37 -23.41 -9.85 -10.66
C TYR A 37 -22.72 -8.94 -9.61
N ALA A 38 -22.95 -7.64 -9.68
CA ALA A 38 -22.44 -6.68 -8.69
C ALA A 38 -22.86 -7.05 -7.26
N TRP A 39 -24.11 -7.46 -7.09
CA TRP A 39 -24.62 -7.91 -5.79
C TRP A 39 -23.92 -9.18 -5.29
N ARG A 40 -23.70 -10.19 -6.17
CA ARG A 40 -22.96 -11.39 -5.79
C ARG A 40 -21.51 -11.07 -5.41
N VAL A 41 -20.82 -10.21 -6.17
CA VAL A 41 -19.46 -9.75 -5.83
C VAL A 41 -19.43 -9.08 -4.45
N LEU A 42 -20.40 -8.20 -4.16
CA LEU A 42 -20.50 -7.53 -2.85
C LEU A 42 -20.80 -8.49 -1.71
N ASN A 43 -21.67 -9.47 -1.94
CA ASN A 43 -22.16 -10.34 -0.88
C ASN A 43 -21.24 -11.55 -0.63
N ASP A 44 -20.59 -12.08 -1.66
CA ASP A 44 -19.86 -13.36 -1.56
C ASP A 44 -18.34 -13.23 -1.73
N GLY A 45 -17.87 -12.20 -2.43
CA GLY A 45 -16.45 -12.00 -2.71
C GLY A 45 -15.68 -11.38 -1.56
N VAL A 46 -14.40 -11.70 -1.46
CA VAL A 46 -13.44 -10.96 -0.62
C VAL A 46 -13.11 -9.63 -1.29
N CYS A 47 -13.13 -8.54 -0.54
CA CYS A 47 -12.93 -7.20 -1.07
C CYS A 47 -11.52 -7.05 -1.69
N ASP A 48 -11.47 -6.60 -2.94
CA ASP A 48 -10.24 -6.30 -3.68
C ASP A 48 -9.69 -4.89 -3.41
N GLY A 49 -10.28 -4.14 -2.47
CA GLY A 49 -9.94 -2.75 -2.21
C GLY A 49 -8.68 -2.55 -1.37
N CYS A 50 -8.75 -2.85 -0.11
CA CYS A 50 -7.67 -2.60 0.85
C CYS A 50 -7.28 -3.85 1.61
N ALA A 51 -6.15 -3.77 2.33
CA ALA A 51 -5.56 -4.90 3.04
C ALA A 51 -6.34 -5.37 4.29
N LEU A 52 -7.51 -4.78 4.60
CA LEU A 52 -8.39 -5.33 5.63
C LEU A 52 -9.14 -6.58 5.15
N GLY A 53 -9.33 -6.73 3.84
CA GLY A 53 -9.80 -7.98 3.25
C GLY A 53 -11.17 -8.45 3.76
N THR A 54 -12.15 -7.55 3.89
CA THR A 54 -13.50 -7.92 4.35
C THR A 54 -14.18 -8.87 3.37
N ILE A 55 -14.80 -9.93 3.87
CA ILE A 55 -15.57 -10.87 3.06
C ILE A 55 -17.04 -10.47 3.03
N GLY A 56 -17.60 -10.39 1.83
CA GLY A 56 -19.00 -10.01 1.68
C GLY A 56 -19.28 -8.63 2.31
N MET A 57 -20.48 -8.44 2.78
CA MET A 57 -20.91 -7.27 3.56
C MET A 57 -20.92 -7.54 5.07
N ARG A 58 -20.53 -8.70 5.51
CA ARG A 58 -20.41 -9.09 6.92
C ARG A 58 -19.05 -9.71 7.13
N ASP A 59 -18.41 -9.31 8.18
CA ASP A 59 -17.06 -9.74 8.52
C ASP A 59 -17.06 -10.59 9.80
N TRP A 60 -16.05 -11.45 9.96
CA TRP A 60 -15.89 -12.30 11.14
C TRP A 60 -15.38 -11.54 12.37
N THR A 61 -14.77 -10.37 12.17
CA THR A 61 -14.11 -9.61 13.24
C THR A 61 -15.02 -8.60 13.92
N ILE A 62 -16.17 -8.26 13.30
CA ILE A 62 -17.08 -7.26 13.82
C ILE A 62 -18.54 -7.56 13.39
N THR A 63 -19.49 -7.39 14.27
CA THR A 63 -20.91 -7.66 14.00
C THR A 63 -21.53 -6.63 13.06
N GLY A 64 -22.53 -7.08 12.29
CA GLY A 64 -23.33 -6.23 11.41
C GLY A 64 -22.73 -6.03 10.02
N ILE A 65 -23.27 -5.07 9.30
CA ILE A 65 -22.93 -4.81 7.90
C ILE A 65 -21.71 -3.87 7.83
N HIS A 66 -20.79 -4.18 6.94
CA HIS A 66 -19.73 -3.27 6.52
C HIS A 66 -20.14 -2.56 5.24
N LEU A 67 -20.06 -1.25 5.23
CA LEU A 67 -20.27 -0.44 4.04
C LEU A 67 -19.04 0.44 3.82
N CYS A 68 -18.43 0.28 2.65
CA CYS A 68 -17.20 1.00 2.27
C CYS A 68 -17.38 1.64 0.89
N ASN A 69 -17.19 2.96 0.82
CA ASN A 69 -17.33 3.71 -0.43
C ASN A 69 -16.29 3.28 -1.47
N ILE A 70 -15.08 2.92 -1.04
CA ILE A 70 -14.05 2.43 -1.95
C ILE A 70 -14.51 1.14 -2.63
N ARG A 71 -15.04 0.19 -1.87
CA ARG A 71 -15.56 -1.07 -2.42
C ARG A 71 -16.69 -0.82 -3.43
N LEU A 72 -17.59 0.10 -3.13
CA LEU A 72 -18.68 0.46 -4.03
C LEU A 72 -18.16 1.04 -5.36
N ARG A 73 -17.12 1.85 -5.31
CA ARG A 73 -16.48 2.42 -6.51
C ARG A 73 -15.74 1.37 -7.35
N LEU A 74 -15.15 0.37 -6.70
CA LEU A 74 -14.43 -0.69 -7.40
C LEU A 74 -15.33 -1.69 -8.12
N LEU A 75 -16.62 -1.76 -7.76
CA LEU A 75 -17.54 -2.70 -8.39
C LEU A 75 -17.56 -2.58 -9.91
N ARG A 76 -17.56 -1.36 -10.43
CA ARG A 76 -17.64 -1.13 -11.88
C ARG A 76 -16.44 -1.72 -12.63
N LEU A 77 -15.25 -1.74 -12.06
CA LEU A 77 -14.08 -2.37 -12.67
C LEU A 77 -14.29 -3.88 -12.91
N ASN A 78 -15.06 -4.53 -12.04
CA ASN A 78 -15.36 -5.95 -12.15
C ASN A 78 -16.56 -6.23 -13.06
N THR A 79 -17.47 -5.27 -13.22
CA THR A 79 -18.76 -5.47 -13.91
C THR A 79 -18.84 -4.83 -15.29
N MET A 80 -17.90 -3.90 -15.64
CA MET A 80 -17.96 -3.17 -16.89
C MET A 80 -17.84 -4.11 -18.11
N PRO A 81 -18.38 -3.71 -19.28
CA PRO A 81 -18.32 -4.47 -20.51
C PRO A 81 -16.87 -4.55 -21.06
N PRO A 82 -16.63 -5.40 -22.06
CA PRO A 82 -15.38 -5.39 -22.78
C PRO A 82 -15.15 -4.04 -23.48
N LEU A 83 -13.87 -3.63 -23.55
CA LEU A 83 -13.42 -2.50 -24.32
C LEU A 83 -13.66 -2.76 -25.82
N ASP A 84 -14.13 -1.75 -26.55
CA ASP A 84 -14.21 -1.81 -28.00
C ASP A 84 -12.79 -1.73 -28.59
N VAL A 85 -12.28 -2.87 -29.06
CA VAL A 85 -10.91 -2.98 -29.56
C VAL A 85 -10.63 -2.11 -30.79
N ARG A 86 -11.67 -1.63 -31.50
CA ARG A 86 -11.51 -0.70 -32.63
C ARG A 86 -10.89 0.62 -32.18
N LEU A 87 -11.10 1.01 -30.94
CA LEU A 87 -10.46 2.20 -30.34
C LEU A 87 -8.95 2.06 -30.22
N LEU A 88 -8.42 0.84 -30.21
CA LEU A 88 -6.99 0.56 -30.12
C LEU A 88 -6.29 0.45 -31.48
N ALA A 89 -7.03 0.58 -32.61
CA ALA A 89 -6.45 0.57 -33.94
C ALA A 89 -5.57 1.79 -34.23
N ASP A 90 -5.83 2.90 -33.51
CA ASP A 90 -5.00 4.10 -33.48
C ASP A 90 -4.93 4.61 -32.04
N VAL A 91 -3.73 4.60 -31.46
CA VAL A 91 -3.52 4.99 -30.05
C VAL A 91 -3.32 6.49 -29.86
N GLU A 92 -3.08 7.26 -30.93
CA GLU A 92 -2.78 8.69 -30.83
C GLU A 92 -3.93 9.46 -30.16
N ALA A 93 -5.17 9.19 -30.56
CA ALA A 93 -6.36 9.78 -29.97
C ALA A 93 -6.59 9.39 -28.48
N LEU A 94 -5.89 8.38 -27.99
CA LEU A 94 -5.99 7.90 -26.61
C LEU A 94 -4.87 8.45 -25.71
N ARG A 95 -3.72 8.86 -26.27
CA ARG A 95 -2.55 9.32 -25.51
C ARG A 95 -2.81 10.56 -24.66
N SER A 96 -3.69 11.45 -25.12
CA SER A 96 -4.09 12.67 -24.41
C SER A 96 -5.13 12.43 -23.32
N ARG A 97 -5.69 11.20 -23.21
CA ARG A 97 -6.72 10.90 -22.21
C ARG A 97 -6.11 10.62 -20.84
N SER A 98 -6.77 11.11 -19.80
CA SER A 98 -6.41 10.78 -18.42
C SER A 98 -6.53 9.28 -18.15
N ALA A 99 -5.78 8.77 -17.15
CA ALA A 99 -5.88 7.38 -16.72
C ALA A 99 -7.33 6.98 -16.35
N ARG A 100 -8.10 7.90 -15.77
CA ARG A 100 -9.53 7.71 -15.50
C ARG A 100 -10.33 7.44 -16.77
N ALA A 101 -10.13 8.28 -17.79
CA ALA A 101 -10.84 8.15 -19.07
C ALA A 101 -10.48 6.85 -19.78
N LEU A 102 -9.20 6.45 -19.76
CA LEU A 102 -8.74 5.18 -20.35
C LEU A 102 -9.38 3.98 -19.66
N ARG A 103 -9.39 3.94 -18.33
CA ARG A 103 -10.03 2.86 -17.56
C ARG A 103 -11.53 2.73 -17.81
N ALA A 104 -12.21 3.85 -18.05
CA ALA A 104 -13.65 3.87 -18.31
C ALA A 104 -14.04 3.29 -19.69
N LEU A 105 -13.09 3.04 -20.58
CA LEU A 105 -13.34 2.47 -21.91
C LEU A 105 -13.83 1.02 -21.87
N GLY A 106 -13.54 0.28 -20.78
CA GLY A 106 -13.95 -1.09 -20.61
C GLY A 106 -12.80 -2.02 -20.26
N ARG A 107 -13.10 -3.30 -20.10
CA ARG A 107 -12.12 -4.34 -19.77
C ARG A 107 -11.45 -4.87 -21.04
N LEU A 108 -10.14 -5.11 -20.95
CA LEU A 108 -9.35 -5.70 -22.05
C LEU A 108 -9.91 -7.10 -22.37
N PRO A 109 -10.33 -7.37 -23.65
CA PRO A 109 -11.00 -8.63 -23.96
C PRO A 109 -10.08 -9.69 -24.59
N TYR A 110 -9.01 -9.30 -25.28
CA TYR A 110 -8.17 -10.19 -26.09
C TYR A 110 -6.69 -9.86 -25.94
N PRO A 111 -5.78 -10.82 -26.16
CA PRO A 111 -4.37 -10.51 -26.37
C PRO A 111 -4.19 -9.65 -27.62
N MET A 112 -3.35 -8.63 -27.51
CA MET A 112 -3.11 -7.65 -28.59
C MET A 112 -1.62 -7.28 -28.64
N ILE A 113 -1.12 -6.94 -29.80
CA ILE A 113 0.25 -6.49 -30.01
C ILE A 113 0.30 -5.19 -30.81
N ARG A 114 1.24 -4.32 -30.46
CA ARG A 114 1.65 -3.16 -31.25
C ARG A 114 3.16 -3.14 -31.38
N ARG A 115 3.67 -3.09 -32.60
CA ARG A 115 5.10 -2.96 -32.88
C ARG A 115 5.47 -1.50 -33.04
N ARG A 116 6.76 -1.22 -32.93
CA ARG A 116 7.29 0.14 -33.18
C ARG A 116 6.88 0.64 -34.56
N GLY A 117 6.37 1.89 -34.61
CA GLY A 117 5.89 2.52 -35.83
C GLY A 117 4.48 2.09 -36.26
N GLU A 118 3.84 1.11 -35.62
CA GLU A 118 2.43 0.80 -35.89
C GLU A 118 1.52 1.82 -35.20
N PRO A 119 0.43 2.25 -35.85
CA PRO A 119 -0.46 3.27 -35.29
C PRO A 119 -1.25 2.76 -34.07
N GLY A 120 -1.49 1.46 -33.99
CA GLY A 120 -2.31 0.88 -32.94
C GLY A 120 -2.08 -0.62 -32.75
N PHE A 121 -2.93 -1.20 -31.92
CA PHE A 121 -2.87 -2.62 -31.56
C PHE A 121 -3.69 -3.49 -32.52
N ARG A 122 -3.15 -4.64 -32.88
CA ARG A 122 -3.89 -5.73 -33.53
C ARG A 122 -4.10 -6.88 -32.57
N ARG A 123 -5.24 -7.57 -32.70
CA ARG A 123 -5.53 -8.81 -31.95
C ARG A 123 -4.59 -9.93 -32.40
N ILE A 124 -4.16 -10.74 -31.44
CA ILE A 124 -3.41 -12.00 -31.61
C ILE A 124 -4.06 -13.09 -30.78
N SER A 125 -3.69 -14.36 -31.01
CA SER A 125 -4.12 -15.45 -30.15
C SER A 125 -3.29 -15.53 -28.87
N TRP A 126 -3.76 -16.27 -27.85
CA TRP A 126 -2.97 -16.56 -26.66
C TRP A 126 -1.71 -17.36 -27.01
N GLU A 127 -1.80 -18.31 -27.93
CA GLU A 127 -0.67 -19.11 -28.41
C GLU A 127 0.39 -18.20 -29.03
N GLU A 128 -0.02 -17.32 -29.97
CA GLU A 128 0.90 -16.36 -30.61
C GLU A 128 1.56 -15.44 -29.56
N ALA A 129 0.79 -14.92 -28.61
CA ALA A 129 1.30 -14.05 -27.56
C ALA A 129 2.33 -14.76 -26.67
N LEU A 130 2.00 -15.94 -26.16
CA LEU A 130 2.88 -16.68 -25.26
C LEU A 130 4.12 -17.21 -25.98
N ASP A 131 4.02 -17.62 -27.25
CA ASP A 131 5.15 -18.07 -28.03
C ASP A 131 6.12 -16.92 -28.37
N LEU A 132 5.61 -15.74 -28.71
CA LEU A 132 6.43 -14.53 -28.91
C LEU A 132 7.20 -14.15 -27.63
N ILE A 133 6.48 -14.10 -26.48
CA ILE A 133 7.12 -13.75 -25.19
C ILE A 133 8.14 -14.82 -24.81
N ALA A 134 7.80 -16.10 -24.93
CA ALA A 134 8.71 -17.20 -24.59
C ALA A 134 9.96 -17.23 -25.47
N ALA A 135 9.79 -16.98 -26.78
CA ALA A 135 10.94 -16.89 -27.71
C ALA A 135 11.84 -15.73 -27.34
N PHE A 136 11.28 -14.57 -26.98
CA PHE A 136 12.04 -13.42 -26.54
C PHE A 136 12.85 -13.72 -25.26
N ILE A 137 12.20 -14.34 -24.25
CA ILE A 137 12.84 -14.70 -22.98
C ILE A 137 13.99 -15.71 -23.23
N ARG A 138 13.80 -16.74 -24.06
CA ARG A 138 14.85 -17.72 -24.36
C ARG A 138 16.10 -17.10 -25.01
N ASN A 139 15.93 -16.01 -25.75
CA ASN A 139 16.99 -15.30 -26.45
C ASN A 139 17.59 -14.14 -25.63
N THR A 140 17.09 -13.89 -24.41
CA THR A 140 17.50 -12.78 -23.55
C THR A 140 18.22 -13.32 -22.30
N SER A 141 19.30 -12.68 -21.89
CA SER A 141 19.98 -13.00 -20.63
C SER A 141 19.02 -12.82 -19.44
N PRO A 142 18.94 -13.79 -18.50
CA PRO A 142 18.05 -13.69 -17.34
C PRO A 142 18.20 -12.42 -16.49
N GLY A 143 19.40 -11.83 -16.45
CA GLY A 143 19.67 -10.56 -15.74
C GLY A 143 19.03 -9.33 -16.40
N ARG A 144 18.56 -9.43 -17.65
CA ARG A 144 17.91 -8.37 -18.41
C ARG A 144 16.37 -8.51 -18.47
N LEU A 145 15.83 -9.44 -17.66
CA LEU A 145 14.39 -9.67 -17.51
C LEU A 145 13.88 -9.04 -16.23
N GLY A 146 12.73 -8.35 -16.28
CA GLY A 146 12.04 -7.78 -15.13
C GLY A 146 10.57 -8.15 -15.10
N PHE A 147 10.07 -8.54 -13.92
CA PHE A 147 8.68 -8.91 -13.68
C PHE A 147 8.13 -8.13 -12.50
N TYR A 148 7.02 -7.44 -12.71
CA TYR A 148 6.37 -6.66 -11.67
C TYR A 148 4.90 -7.04 -11.53
N LEU A 149 4.45 -7.18 -10.28
CA LEU A 149 3.07 -7.47 -9.96
C LEU A 149 2.49 -6.35 -9.09
N THR A 150 1.31 -5.84 -9.46
CA THR A 150 0.57 -4.95 -8.56
C THR A 150 0.14 -5.69 -7.30
N SER A 151 -0.32 -4.96 -6.29
CA SER A 151 -0.84 -5.62 -5.08
C SER A 151 -2.34 -5.82 -5.12
N ARG A 152 -3.07 -4.92 -5.77
CA ARG A 152 -4.51 -4.94 -5.69
C ARG A 152 -5.14 -5.97 -6.61
N GLY A 153 -6.02 -6.78 -6.03
CA GLY A 153 -6.81 -7.76 -6.76
C GLY A 153 -6.09 -9.08 -7.06
N LEU A 154 -4.77 -9.13 -6.95
CA LEU A 154 -4.01 -10.36 -7.16
C LEU A 154 -4.12 -11.29 -5.95
N PRO A 155 -4.44 -12.58 -6.17
CA PRO A 155 -4.50 -13.59 -5.12
C PRO A 155 -3.14 -14.20 -4.79
N ASN A 156 -3.06 -14.90 -3.65
CA ASN A 156 -1.86 -15.61 -3.22
C ASN A 156 -1.38 -16.61 -4.29
N GLU A 157 -2.30 -17.32 -4.93
CA GLU A 157 -2.02 -18.29 -5.97
C GLU A 157 -1.31 -17.65 -7.18
N ALA A 158 -1.73 -16.45 -7.59
CA ALA A 158 -1.10 -15.74 -8.70
C ALA A 158 0.34 -15.32 -8.35
N TYR A 159 0.57 -14.77 -7.17
CA TYR A 159 1.91 -14.43 -6.71
C TYR A 159 2.83 -15.63 -6.60
N TYR A 160 2.30 -16.73 -6.05
CA TYR A 160 3.07 -17.95 -5.86
C TYR A 160 3.52 -18.58 -7.19
N VAL A 161 2.61 -18.72 -8.15
CA VAL A 161 2.96 -19.27 -9.46
C VAL A 161 3.86 -18.33 -10.25
N ALA A 162 3.62 -17.02 -10.20
CA ALA A 162 4.45 -16.04 -10.88
C ALA A 162 5.91 -16.10 -10.38
N GLN A 163 6.14 -16.09 -9.07
CA GLN A 163 7.51 -16.17 -8.54
C GLN A 163 8.20 -17.51 -8.85
N LYS A 164 7.46 -18.62 -8.82
CA LYS A 164 8.01 -19.94 -9.19
C LYS A 164 8.40 -19.98 -10.66
N ALA A 165 7.52 -19.49 -11.53
CA ALA A 165 7.74 -19.40 -12.97
C ALA A 165 8.94 -18.53 -13.32
N VAL A 166 9.06 -17.34 -12.72
CA VAL A 166 10.16 -16.40 -12.97
C VAL A 166 11.50 -17.02 -12.55
N ARG A 167 11.54 -17.72 -11.40
CA ARG A 167 12.73 -18.42 -10.94
C ARG A 167 13.09 -19.63 -11.84
N ALA A 168 12.10 -20.34 -12.35
CA ALA A 168 12.33 -21.39 -13.35
C ALA A 168 12.91 -20.84 -14.66
N MET A 169 12.64 -19.58 -15.00
CA MET A 169 13.23 -18.84 -16.13
C MET A 169 14.63 -18.27 -15.82
N GLY A 170 15.19 -18.52 -14.62
CA GLY A 170 16.57 -18.23 -14.26
C GLY A 170 16.82 -16.87 -13.63
N THR A 171 15.81 -16.15 -13.16
CA THR A 171 16.01 -14.84 -12.50
C THR A 171 15.20 -14.69 -11.21
N ASN A 172 15.71 -13.84 -10.29
CA ASN A 172 14.98 -13.35 -9.12
C ASN A 172 14.44 -11.92 -9.33
N SER A 173 14.53 -11.36 -10.54
CA SER A 173 14.00 -10.02 -10.86
C SER A 173 12.48 -10.04 -10.98
N ILE A 174 11.83 -10.40 -9.87
CA ILE A 174 10.37 -10.30 -9.66
C ILE A 174 10.12 -9.48 -8.41
N ASP A 175 9.31 -8.42 -8.53
CA ASP A 175 8.99 -7.56 -7.39
C ASP A 175 7.52 -7.16 -7.43
N ASN A 176 7.01 -6.62 -6.33
CA ASN A 176 5.61 -6.23 -6.24
C ASN A 176 5.43 -4.89 -5.51
N ALA A 177 4.19 -4.38 -5.50
CA ALA A 177 3.88 -3.09 -4.92
C ALA A 177 4.12 -2.98 -3.40
N ALA A 178 4.38 -4.08 -2.67
CA ALA A 178 4.79 -4.02 -1.27
C ALA A 178 6.13 -3.27 -1.11
N ARG A 179 7.00 -3.33 -2.14
CA ARG A 179 8.28 -2.61 -2.20
C ARG A 179 8.11 -1.12 -1.93
N ILE A 180 7.19 -0.48 -2.60
CA ILE A 180 6.94 0.96 -2.53
C ILE A 180 5.89 1.35 -1.48
N CYS A 181 5.53 0.41 -0.61
CA CYS A 181 4.48 0.59 0.40
C CYS A 181 5.00 0.40 1.83
N HIS A 182 5.25 -0.83 2.25
CA HIS A 182 5.58 -1.20 3.63
C HIS A 182 6.84 -2.07 3.78
N ALA A 183 7.75 -2.09 2.79
CA ALA A 183 9.02 -2.78 2.92
C ALA A 183 9.83 -2.35 4.17
N PRO A 184 9.88 -1.04 4.55
CA PRO A 184 10.50 -0.62 5.81
C PRO A 184 9.90 -1.27 7.05
N SER A 185 8.56 -1.42 7.09
CA SER A 185 7.88 -2.09 8.22
C SER A 185 8.27 -3.55 8.34
N THR A 186 8.33 -4.26 7.21
CA THR A 186 8.73 -5.66 7.16
C THR A 186 10.16 -5.86 7.69
N LEU A 187 11.10 -5.01 7.25
CA LEU A 187 12.50 -5.09 7.66
C LEU A 187 12.69 -4.75 9.14
N ALA A 188 12.10 -3.65 9.60
CA ALA A 188 12.25 -3.19 10.98
C ALA A 188 11.61 -4.16 11.99
N LEU A 189 10.40 -4.65 11.72
CA LEU A 189 9.73 -5.64 12.57
C LEU A 189 10.52 -6.96 12.64
N LYS A 190 11.04 -7.42 11.49
CA LYS A 190 11.84 -8.64 11.43
C LYS A 190 13.15 -8.49 12.23
N ALA A 191 13.81 -7.35 12.11
CA ALA A 191 15.05 -7.08 12.85
C ALA A 191 14.82 -6.96 14.36
N ALA A 192 13.71 -6.30 14.76
CA ALA A 192 13.45 -6.01 16.17
C ALA A 192 12.72 -7.16 16.90
N LEU A 193 11.82 -7.87 16.24
CA LEU A 193 10.91 -8.83 16.87
C LEU A 193 10.99 -10.24 16.28
N GLY A 194 11.72 -10.43 15.17
CA GLY A 194 11.77 -11.70 14.45
C GLY A 194 10.55 -11.97 13.56
N VAL A 195 9.54 -11.08 13.55
CA VAL A 195 8.30 -11.22 12.78
C VAL A 195 8.16 -10.06 11.77
N ALA A 196 7.49 -10.28 10.64
CA ALA A 196 7.44 -9.32 9.54
C ALA A 196 6.01 -8.81 9.24
N ALA A 197 5.10 -8.95 10.20
CA ALA A 197 3.68 -8.65 10.02
C ALA A 197 3.08 -8.01 11.28
N THR A 198 1.82 -7.56 11.18
CA THR A 198 1.03 -7.07 12.32
C THR A 198 1.05 -8.09 13.47
N THR A 199 1.33 -7.63 14.69
CA THR A 199 1.48 -8.52 15.85
C THR A 199 0.18 -8.82 16.58
N CYS A 200 -0.91 -8.14 16.27
CA CYS A 200 -2.24 -8.25 16.89
C CYS A 200 -3.34 -8.49 15.83
N SER A 201 -4.59 -8.53 16.28
CA SER A 201 -5.77 -8.64 15.43
C SER A 201 -6.57 -7.34 15.41
N TYR A 202 -7.49 -7.15 14.46
CA TYR A 202 -8.36 -5.96 14.43
C TYR A 202 -9.23 -5.84 15.68
N THR A 203 -9.60 -6.97 16.30
CA THR A 203 -10.39 -7.00 17.53
C THR A 203 -9.65 -6.39 18.72
N ASP A 204 -8.31 -6.40 18.72
CA ASP A 204 -7.50 -5.78 19.77
C ASP A 204 -7.61 -4.25 19.83
N LEU A 205 -8.15 -3.63 18.75
CA LEU A 205 -8.49 -2.20 18.76
C LEU A 205 -9.67 -1.86 19.66
N ILE A 206 -10.56 -2.84 19.92
CA ILE A 206 -11.80 -2.61 20.68
C ILE A 206 -11.55 -2.95 22.13
N GLY A 207 -11.59 -1.94 23.01
CA GLY A 207 -11.37 -2.10 24.44
C GLY A 207 -9.91 -2.05 24.90
N THR A 208 -8.97 -1.78 23.99
CA THR A 208 -7.63 -1.30 24.40
C THR A 208 -7.73 0.09 25.03
N ASP A 209 -6.77 0.48 25.85
CA ASP A 209 -6.82 1.80 26.52
C ASP A 209 -6.43 2.92 25.57
N LEU A 210 -5.49 2.64 24.65
CA LEU A 210 -4.93 3.64 23.75
C LEU A 210 -4.67 3.08 22.35
N ILE A 211 -5.13 3.80 21.33
CA ILE A 211 -4.71 3.60 19.93
C ILE A 211 -3.94 4.84 19.49
N VAL A 212 -2.74 4.67 18.96
CA VAL A 212 -1.95 5.74 18.36
C VAL A 212 -1.77 5.49 16.87
N PHE A 213 -2.22 6.44 16.06
CA PHE A 213 -1.99 6.44 14.61
C PHE A 213 -0.80 7.34 14.26
N PHE A 214 0.21 6.79 13.61
CA PHE A 214 1.37 7.52 13.10
C PHE A 214 1.33 7.59 11.57
N GLY A 215 1.33 8.78 11.00
CA GLY A 215 1.37 8.98 9.56
C GLY A 215 0.27 8.23 8.78
N SER A 216 -0.94 8.14 9.36
CA SER A 216 -2.01 7.30 8.86
C SER A 216 -3.34 8.06 8.73
N ASN A 217 -4.06 7.83 7.62
CA ASN A 217 -5.42 8.30 7.39
C ASN A 217 -6.30 7.14 6.92
N VAL A 218 -6.75 6.34 7.87
CA VAL A 218 -7.58 5.16 7.59
C VAL A 218 -8.98 5.54 7.07
N ALA A 219 -9.47 6.71 7.43
CA ALA A 219 -10.77 7.21 6.94
C ALA A 219 -10.80 7.35 5.41
N ASN A 220 -9.67 7.70 4.79
CA ASN A 220 -9.55 7.80 3.34
C ASN A 220 -9.16 6.47 2.69
N ASN A 221 -8.18 5.77 3.26
CA ASN A 221 -7.53 4.65 2.59
C ASN A 221 -8.13 3.28 2.96
N GLN A 222 -8.60 3.12 4.21
CA GLN A 222 -9.23 1.90 4.72
C GLN A 222 -10.53 2.22 5.46
N PRO A 223 -11.58 2.78 4.79
CA PRO A 223 -12.75 3.34 5.48
C PRO A 223 -13.52 2.35 6.34
N VAL A 224 -13.41 1.05 6.08
CA VAL A 224 -14.03 0.03 6.93
C VAL A 224 -13.44 0.03 8.35
N MET A 225 -12.19 0.47 8.53
CA MET A 225 -11.55 0.64 9.84
C MET A 225 -12.31 1.62 10.73
N MET A 226 -13.02 2.59 10.15
CA MET A 226 -13.79 3.57 10.91
C MET A 226 -14.90 2.93 11.75
N LYS A 227 -15.40 1.75 11.37
CA LYS A 227 -16.36 1.00 12.18
C LYS A 227 -15.69 0.36 13.40
N TYR A 228 -14.47 -0.14 13.27
CA TYR A 228 -13.70 -0.63 14.43
C TYR A 228 -13.42 0.53 15.40
N LEU A 229 -13.03 1.70 14.90
CA LEU A 229 -12.81 2.89 15.73
C LEU A 229 -14.09 3.36 16.41
N TYR A 230 -15.23 3.29 15.75
CA TYR A 230 -16.51 3.58 16.38
C TYR A 230 -16.76 2.68 17.60
N TYR A 231 -16.56 1.36 17.48
CA TYR A 231 -16.72 0.45 18.61
C TYR A 231 -15.63 0.62 19.66
N ALA A 232 -14.40 0.90 19.26
CA ALA A 232 -13.32 1.23 20.19
C ALA A 232 -13.68 2.47 21.03
N ARG A 233 -14.18 3.53 20.41
CA ARG A 233 -14.65 4.74 21.10
C ARG A 233 -15.80 4.44 22.07
N LYS A 234 -16.75 3.59 21.67
CA LYS A 234 -17.84 3.16 22.56
C LYS A 234 -17.34 2.34 23.75
N ALA A 235 -16.27 1.58 23.59
CA ALA A 235 -15.62 0.83 24.64
C ALA A 235 -14.73 1.69 25.58
N GLY A 236 -14.59 3.01 25.27
CA GLY A 236 -13.78 3.93 26.09
C GLY A 236 -12.33 4.08 25.66
N THR A 237 -11.91 3.44 24.57
CA THR A 237 -10.55 3.54 24.01
C THR A 237 -10.21 4.99 23.64
N ARG A 238 -9.06 5.50 24.10
CA ARG A 238 -8.52 6.79 23.67
C ARG A 238 -7.85 6.64 22.31
N VAL A 239 -8.02 7.61 21.42
CA VAL A 239 -7.43 7.63 20.08
C VAL A 239 -6.57 8.87 19.91
N VAL A 240 -5.30 8.68 19.56
CA VAL A 240 -4.31 9.73 19.32
C VAL A 240 -3.84 9.66 17.87
N LEU A 241 -3.66 10.83 17.25
CA LEU A 241 -3.14 10.94 15.90
C LEU A 241 -1.86 11.79 15.88
N VAL A 242 -0.81 11.26 15.26
CA VAL A 242 0.48 11.93 15.03
C VAL A 242 0.64 12.11 13.52
N ASN A 243 0.45 13.36 13.03
CA ASN A 243 0.39 13.63 11.59
C ASN A 243 0.64 15.14 11.33
N PRO A 244 1.25 15.56 10.22
CA PRO A 244 1.44 16.98 9.89
C PRO A 244 0.15 17.69 9.46
N TYR A 245 -0.89 16.97 9.09
CA TYR A 245 -2.20 17.49 8.72
C TYR A 245 -3.28 16.96 9.65
N ARG A 246 -4.10 17.86 10.18
CA ARG A 246 -5.27 17.51 10.98
C ARG A 246 -6.39 17.05 10.06
N GLU A 247 -6.39 15.76 9.77
CA GLU A 247 -7.30 15.12 8.81
C GLU A 247 -8.75 15.18 9.30
N PRO A 248 -9.69 15.85 8.60
CA PRO A 248 -11.05 16.04 9.10
C PRO A 248 -11.80 14.75 9.39
N ALA A 249 -11.64 13.73 8.54
CA ALA A 249 -12.32 12.45 8.70
C ALA A 249 -11.72 11.56 9.80
N MET A 250 -10.50 11.85 10.26
CA MET A 250 -9.93 11.24 11.47
C MET A 250 -10.33 11.98 12.74
N GLU A 251 -10.78 13.21 12.63
CA GLU A 251 -11.34 13.95 13.77
C GLU A 251 -12.77 13.49 14.08
N ARG A 252 -13.59 13.36 13.04
CA ARG A 252 -14.99 12.93 13.14
C ARG A 252 -15.43 12.18 11.88
N TYR A 253 -16.24 11.15 12.07
CA TYR A 253 -16.67 10.30 10.96
C TYR A 253 -18.13 9.83 11.14
N TRP A 254 -18.85 9.64 10.03
CA TRP A 254 -20.20 9.09 10.00
C TRP A 254 -20.14 7.66 9.44
N VAL A 255 -20.23 6.67 10.33
CA VAL A 255 -20.24 5.25 9.93
C VAL A 255 -21.62 4.90 9.38
N PRO A 256 -21.76 4.60 8.08
CA PRO A 256 -23.08 4.51 7.44
C PRO A 256 -23.88 3.26 7.83
N SER A 257 -23.22 2.24 8.34
CA SER A 257 -23.83 0.98 8.75
C SER A 257 -24.21 0.93 10.24
N ASP A 258 -24.01 2.02 10.98
CA ASP A 258 -24.41 2.17 12.36
C ASP A 258 -25.33 3.40 12.52
N LEU A 259 -26.53 3.19 13.01
CA LEU A 259 -27.58 4.22 13.01
C LEU A 259 -27.19 5.46 13.82
N GLU A 260 -26.62 5.28 15.01
CA GLU A 260 -26.19 6.37 15.87
C GLU A 260 -25.10 7.21 15.19
N SER A 261 -24.05 6.56 14.69
CA SER A 261 -22.97 7.23 13.99
C SER A 261 -23.41 7.83 12.65
N ALA A 262 -24.31 7.17 11.93
CA ALA A 262 -24.86 7.69 10.68
C ALA A 262 -25.66 8.98 10.88
N LEU A 263 -26.37 9.10 11.99
CA LEU A 263 -27.19 10.28 12.32
C LEU A 263 -26.36 11.42 12.91
N PHE A 264 -25.53 11.13 13.92
CA PHE A 264 -24.90 12.18 14.74
C PHE A 264 -23.38 12.27 14.55
N GLY A 265 -22.80 11.38 13.74
CA GLY A 265 -21.35 11.26 13.61
C GLY A 265 -20.69 10.76 14.90
N THR A 266 -19.41 10.43 14.77
CA THR A 266 -18.58 9.95 15.89
C THR A 266 -17.32 10.76 15.98
N ARG A 267 -16.98 11.27 17.17
CA ARG A 267 -15.67 11.85 17.46
C ARG A 267 -14.65 10.71 17.56
N ILE A 268 -13.69 10.71 16.66
CA ILE A 268 -12.70 9.63 16.54
C ILE A 268 -11.48 9.94 17.40
N THR A 269 -10.83 11.07 17.17
CA THR A 269 -9.54 11.42 17.79
C THR A 269 -9.74 12.28 19.04
N ASP A 270 -9.07 11.92 20.14
CA ASP A 270 -9.04 12.70 21.38
C ASP A 270 -7.94 13.75 21.33
N ARG A 271 -6.78 13.42 20.80
CA ARG A 271 -5.63 14.33 20.73
C ARG A 271 -4.88 14.20 19.42
N PHE A 272 -4.55 15.34 18.85
CA PHE A 272 -3.78 15.48 17.62
C PHE A 272 -2.43 16.11 17.93
N PHE A 273 -1.32 15.46 17.49
CA PHE A 273 0.02 16.01 17.53
C PHE A 273 0.49 16.31 16.11
N GLN A 274 0.60 17.59 15.76
CA GLN A 274 0.97 18.01 14.41
C GLN A 274 2.50 18.08 14.28
N VAL A 275 3.14 16.93 14.08
CA VAL A 275 4.59 16.85 13.84
C VAL A 275 4.99 17.55 12.54
N ARG A 276 6.25 18.01 12.48
CA ARG A 276 6.88 18.40 11.22
C ARG A 276 7.00 17.17 10.31
N VAL A 277 6.89 17.33 9.00
CA VAL A 277 7.17 16.24 8.05
C VAL A 277 8.60 15.74 8.24
N GLY A 278 8.76 14.44 8.54
CA GLY A 278 10.03 13.82 8.90
C GLY A 278 10.47 14.04 10.35
N GLY A 279 9.60 14.60 11.21
CA GLY A 279 9.87 14.85 12.63
C GLY A 279 9.44 13.74 13.58
N ASP A 280 8.97 12.62 13.06
CA ASP A 280 8.40 11.52 13.86
C ASP A 280 9.43 10.93 14.84
N ILE A 281 10.68 10.73 14.41
CA ILE A 281 11.77 10.21 15.27
C ILE A 281 12.01 11.15 16.46
N ALA A 282 12.16 12.44 16.21
CA ALA A 282 12.41 13.42 17.25
C ALA A 282 11.25 13.51 18.25
N PHE A 283 10.01 13.48 17.76
CA PHE A 283 8.80 13.49 18.59
C PHE A 283 8.72 12.28 19.52
N ILE A 284 8.92 11.09 18.96
CA ILE A 284 8.86 9.84 19.73
C ILE A 284 10.02 9.75 20.70
N TYR A 285 11.22 10.19 20.31
CA TYR A 285 12.38 10.23 21.21
C TYR A 285 12.20 11.21 22.37
N GLY A 286 11.56 12.36 22.15
CA GLY A 286 11.18 13.25 23.24
C GLY A 286 10.25 12.56 24.24
N ALA A 287 9.29 11.77 23.76
CA ALA A 287 8.42 10.99 24.63
C ALA A 287 9.19 9.89 25.38
N ILE A 288 10.02 9.10 24.69
CA ILE A 288 10.82 8.02 25.32
C ILE A 288 11.80 8.61 26.35
N LYS A 289 12.49 9.72 26.02
CA LYS A 289 13.39 10.45 26.93
C LYS A 289 12.66 10.83 28.21
N HIS A 290 11.48 11.43 28.07
CA HIS A 290 10.67 11.78 29.25
C HIS A 290 10.20 10.58 30.05
N MET A 291 9.78 9.47 29.40
CA MET A 291 9.42 8.24 30.09
C MET A 291 10.60 7.68 30.90
N ILE A 292 11.82 7.72 30.38
CA ILE A 292 13.05 7.33 31.08
C ILE A 292 13.30 8.26 32.27
N GLU A 293 13.21 9.58 32.12
CA GLU A 293 13.38 10.57 33.16
C GLU A 293 12.41 10.38 34.34
N GLN A 294 11.19 9.90 34.05
CA GLN A 294 10.13 9.68 35.05
C GLN A 294 10.06 8.23 35.58
N GLY A 295 10.82 7.30 35.02
CA GLY A 295 10.72 5.89 35.36
C GLY A 295 9.40 5.25 34.90
N TRP A 296 8.78 5.75 33.85
CA TRP A 296 7.48 5.27 33.31
C TRP A 296 7.64 4.13 32.28
N MET A 297 8.46 3.17 32.60
CA MET A 297 8.73 2.02 31.72
C MET A 297 8.52 0.70 32.46
N ASP A 298 8.31 -0.38 31.73
CA ASP A 298 8.27 -1.71 32.30
C ASP A 298 9.70 -2.26 32.43
N GLU A 299 10.37 -1.98 33.55
CA GLU A 299 11.75 -2.41 33.79
C GLU A 299 11.91 -3.95 33.80
N ALA A 300 10.89 -4.67 34.27
CA ALA A 300 10.93 -6.13 34.32
C ALA A 300 10.90 -6.71 32.90
N PHE A 301 10.01 -6.20 32.06
CA PHE A 301 9.94 -6.58 30.64
C PHE A 301 11.25 -6.24 29.91
N ILE A 302 11.74 -5.01 30.07
CA ILE A 302 12.97 -4.54 29.40
C ILE A 302 14.15 -5.45 29.78
N ARG A 303 14.36 -5.73 31.05
CA ARG A 303 15.48 -6.55 31.53
C ARG A 303 15.41 -7.99 31.07
N ASN A 304 14.22 -8.59 31.09
CA ASN A 304 14.07 -10.04 30.87
C ASN A 304 13.88 -10.40 29.40
N HIS A 305 13.24 -9.52 28.61
CA HIS A 305 12.74 -9.84 27.27
C HIS A 305 13.31 -8.97 26.15
N THR A 306 14.21 -8.04 26.46
CA THR A 306 14.77 -7.15 25.44
C THR A 306 16.30 -7.07 25.46
N ALA A 307 16.85 -6.53 24.38
CA ALA A 307 18.26 -6.17 24.22
C ALA A 307 18.37 -4.77 23.60
N GLY A 308 19.52 -4.09 23.73
CA GLY A 308 19.81 -2.80 23.10
C GLY A 308 19.20 -1.58 23.81
N PHE A 309 18.59 -1.74 25.00
CA PHE A 309 17.99 -0.60 25.71
C PHE A 309 19.03 0.41 26.22
N GLU A 310 20.18 -0.05 26.72
CA GLU A 310 21.18 0.84 27.28
C GLU A 310 21.86 1.71 26.20
N GLU A 311 22.04 1.20 24.98
CA GLU A 311 22.51 1.98 23.85
C GLU A 311 21.52 3.10 23.47
N LEU A 312 20.22 2.76 23.44
CA LEU A 312 19.17 3.74 23.19
C LEU A 312 19.14 4.80 24.29
N ARG A 313 19.20 4.39 25.54
CA ARG A 313 19.21 5.29 26.72
C ARG A 313 20.40 6.24 26.68
N ALA A 314 21.61 5.73 26.44
CA ALA A 314 22.83 6.52 26.34
C ALA A 314 22.75 7.55 25.20
N MET A 315 22.24 7.16 24.03
CA MET A 315 22.03 8.08 22.90
C MET A 315 21.03 9.20 23.26
N LEU A 316 19.90 8.85 23.90
CA LEU A 316 18.86 9.82 24.27
C LEU A 316 19.34 10.79 25.36
N GLN A 317 20.24 10.36 26.25
CA GLN A 317 20.87 11.26 27.21
C GLN A 317 21.73 12.33 26.54
N GLY A 318 22.36 12.00 25.41
CA GLY A 318 23.17 12.93 24.62
C GLY A 318 22.38 13.93 23.77
N LEU A 319 21.07 13.71 23.56
CA LEU A 319 20.21 14.62 22.81
C LEU A 319 19.64 15.74 23.71
N SER A 320 19.78 16.99 23.30
CA SER A 320 19.14 18.11 23.99
C SER A 320 17.63 18.17 23.70
N TRP A 321 16.87 18.82 24.59
CA TRP A 321 15.44 19.05 24.32
C TRP A 321 15.23 19.98 23.14
N GLU A 322 16.10 20.93 22.94
CA GLU A 322 16.08 21.89 21.83
C GLU A 322 16.21 21.18 20.47
N GLU A 323 17.12 20.21 20.35
CA GLU A 323 17.26 19.39 19.13
C GLU A 323 15.98 18.57 18.86
N LEU A 324 15.35 18.04 19.91
CA LEU A 324 14.11 17.27 19.78
C LEU A 324 12.93 18.15 19.40
N GLU A 325 12.81 19.36 20.00
CA GLU A 325 11.76 20.35 19.68
C GLU A 325 11.90 20.83 18.23
N GLU A 326 13.12 21.19 17.82
CA GLU A 326 13.39 21.60 16.45
C GLU A 326 13.10 20.46 15.47
N GLY A 327 13.57 19.26 15.74
CA GLY A 327 13.37 18.08 14.91
C GLY A 327 11.89 17.73 14.74
N ALA A 328 11.14 17.66 15.84
CA ALA A 328 9.71 17.33 15.85
C ALA A 328 8.82 18.47 15.31
N GLY A 329 9.25 19.70 15.49
CA GLY A 329 8.42 20.90 15.32
C GLY A 329 7.29 21.00 16.34
N LEU A 330 7.45 20.39 17.49
CA LEU A 330 6.51 20.39 18.62
C LEU A 330 7.28 20.73 19.91
N SER A 331 6.59 21.30 20.89
CA SER A 331 7.17 21.67 22.16
C SER A 331 7.48 20.44 23.03
N ARG A 332 8.39 20.63 23.98
CA ARG A 332 8.69 19.65 25.05
C ARG A 332 7.43 19.25 25.82
N GLU A 333 6.54 20.20 26.07
CA GLU A 333 5.29 19.97 26.79
C GLU A 333 4.37 19.03 26.02
N GLU A 334 4.27 19.18 24.71
CA GLU A 334 3.49 18.26 23.86
C GLU A 334 4.09 16.85 23.82
N MET A 335 5.41 16.72 23.77
CA MET A 335 6.10 15.43 23.87
C MET A 335 5.88 14.77 25.23
N ARG A 336 5.90 15.55 26.33
CA ARG A 336 5.61 15.09 27.68
C ARG A 336 4.14 14.69 27.86
N GLU A 337 3.21 15.43 27.26
CA GLU A 337 1.80 15.08 27.21
C GLU A 337 1.62 13.73 26.54
N PHE A 338 2.24 13.52 25.39
CA PHE A 338 2.17 12.25 24.67
C PHE A 338 2.81 11.11 25.47
N ALA A 339 3.97 11.33 26.08
CA ALA A 339 4.63 10.35 26.95
C ALA A 339 3.72 9.92 28.10
N ARG A 340 3.02 10.86 28.74
CA ARG A 340 2.07 10.58 29.83
C ARG A 340 0.91 9.74 29.33
N MET A 341 0.33 10.06 28.15
CA MET A 341 -0.76 9.26 27.58
C MET A 341 -0.35 7.81 27.31
N VAL A 342 0.89 7.59 26.86
CA VAL A 342 1.45 6.24 26.66
C VAL A 342 1.72 5.54 27.98
N ALA A 343 2.28 6.24 28.96
CA ALA A 343 2.61 5.70 30.28
C ALA A 343 1.37 5.26 31.09
N GLU A 344 0.28 6.01 31.00
CA GLU A 344 -0.99 5.74 31.67
C GLU A 344 -1.76 4.54 31.07
N ALA A 345 -1.42 4.13 29.85
CA ALA A 345 -2.06 2.98 29.22
C ALA A 345 -1.44 1.66 29.74
N ASP A 346 -2.29 0.71 30.10
CA ASP A 346 -1.88 -0.67 30.38
C ASP A 346 -1.83 -1.49 29.08
N ARG A 347 -2.66 -1.12 28.11
CA ARG A 347 -2.75 -1.76 26.80
C ARG A 347 -2.78 -0.70 25.71
N ALA A 348 -1.98 -0.88 24.66
CA ALA A 348 -1.98 0.02 23.52
C ALA A 348 -1.73 -0.71 22.21
N VAL A 349 -2.37 -0.19 21.14
CA VAL A 349 -2.11 -0.60 19.76
C VAL A 349 -1.54 0.58 18.99
N PHE A 350 -0.35 0.41 18.43
CA PHE A 350 0.30 1.41 17.58
C PHE A 350 0.10 1.06 16.12
N VAL A 351 -0.51 1.98 15.40
CA VAL A 351 -0.91 1.82 13.99
C VAL A 351 -0.14 2.80 13.14
N TRP A 352 0.45 2.36 12.04
CA TRP A 352 1.11 3.29 11.11
C TRP A 352 0.88 2.92 9.65
N SER A 353 1.02 3.92 8.79
CA SER A 353 0.87 3.79 7.34
C SER A 353 2.06 4.41 6.61
N MET A 354 1.88 4.67 5.32
CA MET A 354 2.94 5.17 4.43
C MET A 354 3.47 6.56 4.78
N GLY A 355 2.78 7.32 5.64
CA GLY A 355 3.32 8.56 6.21
C GLY A 355 4.60 8.34 7.02
N ILE A 356 4.81 7.11 7.51
CA ILE A 356 6.01 6.69 8.25
C ILE A 356 7.04 6.03 7.33
N THR A 357 6.60 5.18 6.40
CA THR A 357 7.52 4.33 5.63
C THR A 357 8.14 5.02 4.41
N GLN A 358 7.47 6.01 3.81
CA GLN A 358 7.89 6.64 2.56
C GLN A 358 8.85 7.84 2.78
N HIS A 359 9.89 7.61 3.56
CA HIS A 359 11.00 8.54 3.84
C HIS A 359 12.34 7.88 3.52
N THR A 360 13.39 8.67 3.37
CA THR A 360 14.78 8.17 3.28
C THR A 360 15.22 7.42 4.53
N HIS A 361 14.57 7.67 5.66
CA HIS A 361 14.76 7.01 6.97
C HIS A 361 13.51 6.21 7.40
N GLY A 362 12.83 5.58 6.42
CA GLY A 362 11.56 4.88 6.67
C GLY A 362 11.69 3.71 7.63
N GLU A 363 12.79 2.94 7.58
CA GLU A 363 13.07 1.85 8.52
C GLU A 363 13.28 2.38 9.95
N ASP A 364 14.01 3.48 10.08
CA ASP A 364 14.31 4.10 11.37
C ASP A 364 13.05 4.68 12.03
N ASN A 365 12.16 5.28 11.24
CA ASN A 365 10.83 5.69 11.73
C ASN A 365 10.06 4.52 12.34
N VAL A 366 10.09 3.35 11.70
CA VAL A 366 9.41 2.16 12.24
C VAL A 366 10.10 1.64 13.49
N HIS A 367 11.44 1.60 13.51
CA HIS A 367 12.20 1.19 14.70
C HIS A 367 11.86 2.05 15.92
N VAL A 368 11.71 3.36 15.76
CA VAL A 368 11.39 4.26 16.88
C VAL A 368 9.96 4.01 17.41
N ILE A 369 9.00 3.69 16.55
CA ILE A 369 7.66 3.26 16.98
C ILE A 369 7.74 1.93 17.76
N ILE A 370 8.56 0.97 17.30
CA ILE A 370 8.80 -0.29 18.01
C ILE A 370 9.45 0.00 19.37
N ASN A 371 10.49 0.85 19.43
CA ASN A 371 11.12 1.25 20.68
C ASN A 371 10.09 1.78 21.70
N LEU A 372 9.19 2.68 21.25
CA LEU A 372 8.13 3.20 22.13
C LEU A 372 7.22 2.10 22.67
N ALA A 373 6.84 1.13 21.84
CA ALA A 373 6.03 -0.01 22.26
C ALA A 373 6.78 -0.90 23.28
N LEU A 374 8.07 -1.13 23.06
CA LEU A 374 8.91 -1.94 23.95
C LEU A 374 9.12 -1.28 25.32
N MET A 375 9.00 0.05 25.45
CA MET A 375 9.06 0.71 26.76
C MET A 375 8.03 0.18 27.76
N LYS A 376 6.89 -0.32 27.28
CA LYS A 376 5.76 -0.81 28.08
C LYS A 376 5.38 -2.26 27.78
N GLY A 377 6.15 -2.97 26.93
CA GLY A 377 5.82 -4.33 26.51
C GLY A 377 4.48 -4.43 25.76
N PHE A 378 4.13 -3.44 24.91
CA PHE A 378 2.89 -3.41 24.13
C PHE A 378 2.91 -4.35 22.92
N VAL A 379 3.40 -5.57 23.13
CA VAL A 379 3.50 -6.62 22.12
C VAL A 379 3.23 -7.96 22.80
N GLY A 380 2.60 -8.90 22.10
CA GLY A 380 2.42 -10.28 22.57
C GLY A 380 1.41 -10.45 23.71
N ARG A 381 0.58 -9.45 23.96
CA ARG A 381 -0.52 -9.45 24.96
C ARG A 381 -1.83 -9.01 24.30
N GLU A 382 -2.95 -9.48 24.81
CA GLU A 382 -4.29 -9.08 24.37
C GLU A 382 -4.49 -7.56 24.53
N GLY A 383 -5.07 -6.94 23.51
CA GLY A 383 -5.27 -5.49 23.45
C GLY A 383 -3.97 -4.69 23.25
N CYS A 384 -2.84 -5.35 22.96
CA CYS A 384 -1.56 -4.72 22.66
C CYS A 384 -1.08 -5.13 21.27
N GLY A 385 -0.42 -4.22 20.56
CA GLY A 385 0.17 -4.61 19.28
C GLY A 385 0.75 -3.51 18.44
N LEU A 386 1.47 -3.97 17.43
CA LEU A 386 2.09 -3.18 16.38
C LEU A 386 1.38 -3.52 15.06
N MET A 387 0.73 -2.52 14.45
CA MET A 387 -0.14 -2.71 13.30
C MET A 387 0.27 -1.82 12.13
N PRO A 388 1.25 -2.25 11.31
CA PRO A 388 1.46 -1.64 10.00
C PRO A 388 0.21 -1.87 9.14
N ILE A 389 -0.64 -0.86 9.01
CA ILE A 389 -1.81 -0.94 8.14
C ILE A 389 -1.37 -0.80 6.69
N ARG A 390 -1.30 -1.94 6.00
CA ARG A 390 -0.96 -2.00 4.57
C ARG A 390 -2.09 -1.38 3.74
N GLY A 391 -1.73 -0.84 2.57
CA GLY A 391 -2.69 -0.11 1.74
C GLY A 391 -3.63 -1.04 0.98
N HIS A 392 -3.08 -1.86 0.10
CA HIS A 392 -3.85 -2.64 -0.88
C HIS A 392 -4.11 -4.07 -0.45
N SER A 393 -5.21 -4.64 -0.96
CA SER A 393 -5.50 -6.07 -0.84
C SER A 393 -4.38 -6.89 -1.50
N GLY A 394 -4.05 -8.04 -0.93
CA GLY A 394 -3.01 -8.93 -1.46
C GLY A 394 -1.55 -8.48 -1.21
N VAL A 395 -1.30 -7.27 -0.71
CA VAL A 395 0.07 -6.78 -0.50
C VAL A 395 0.87 -7.58 0.52
N GLN A 396 0.22 -8.09 1.56
CA GLN A 396 0.85 -8.97 2.55
C GLN A 396 1.22 -10.31 1.90
N GLY A 397 0.24 -10.96 1.27
CA GLY A 397 0.45 -12.23 0.58
C GLY A 397 1.48 -12.16 -0.54
N GLY A 398 1.48 -11.07 -1.33
CA GLY A 398 2.44 -10.90 -2.42
C GLY A 398 3.90 -10.97 -1.97
N ALA A 399 4.23 -10.34 -0.84
CA ALA A 399 5.57 -10.43 -0.26
C ALA A 399 5.85 -11.82 0.32
N GLU A 400 4.89 -12.41 1.03
CA GLU A 400 5.03 -13.71 1.70
C GLU A 400 5.04 -14.90 0.74
N MET A 401 4.32 -14.80 -0.39
CA MET A 401 4.41 -15.80 -1.48
C MET A 401 5.75 -15.77 -2.20
N GLY A 402 6.60 -14.76 -1.94
CA GLY A 402 7.93 -14.65 -2.53
C GLY A 402 7.97 -13.99 -3.90
N ALA A 403 6.92 -13.28 -4.33
CA ALA A 403 6.99 -12.40 -5.49
C ALA A 403 7.78 -11.13 -5.14
N TYR A 404 9.03 -11.32 -4.74
CA TYR A 404 9.89 -10.29 -4.14
C TYR A 404 11.35 -10.49 -4.56
N ALA A 405 11.99 -9.43 -5.08
CA ALA A 405 13.33 -9.50 -5.65
C ALA A 405 14.44 -9.78 -4.61
N THR A 406 14.13 -9.58 -3.33
CA THR A 406 15.11 -9.68 -2.22
C THR A 406 14.76 -10.77 -1.21
N ALA A 407 13.67 -11.54 -1.44
CA ALA A 407 13.27 -12.62 -0.55
C ALA A 407 12.62 -13.78 -1.31
N PHE A 408 12.83 -14.98 -0.82
CA PHE A 408 12.12 -16.19 -1.22
C PHE A 408 10.77 -16.32 -0.51
N PRO A 409 9.90 -17.29 -0.92
CA PRO A 409 8.67 -17.59 -0.21
C PRO A 409 8.86 -17.75 1.30
N GLY A 410 7.91 -17.24 2.08
CA GLY A 410 8.02 -17.17 3.55
C GLY A 410 8.94 -16.07 4.07
N GLY A 411 9.38 -15.15 3.20
CA GLY A 411 10.29 -14.06 3.59
C GLY A 411 11.72 -14.51 3.91
N LEU A 412 12.13 -15.66 3.39
CA LEU A 412 13.50 -16.16 3.56
C LEU A 412 14.50 -15.32 2.73
N PRO A 413 15.68 -15.01 3.28
CA PRO A 413 16.74 -14.30 2.54
C PRO A 413 17.15 -15.06 1.28
N ILE A 414 17.45 -14.34 0.20
CA ILE A 414 18.06 -14.91 -0.99
C ILE A 414 19.56 -15.14 -0.71
N ASN A 415 19.94 -16.39 -0.60
CA ASN A 415 21.31 -16.88 -0.44
C ASN A 415 21.41 -18.32 -0.95
N GLU A 416 22.61 -18.88 -1.00
CA GLU A 416 22.85 -20.23 -1.52
C GLU A 416 22.14 -21.34 -0.74
N GLU A 417 22.07 -21.23 0.59
CA GLU A 417 21.42 -22.21 1.46
C GLU A 417 19.92 -22.29 1.15
N ASN A 418 19.25 -21.16 1.20
CA ASN A 418 17.81 -21.07 0.92
C ASN A 418 17.47 -21.36 -0.54
N ALA A 419 18.34 -20.99 -1.49
CA ALA A 419 18.20 -21.35 -2.89
C ALA A 419 18.27 -22.87 -3.10
N ARG A 420 19.24 -23.55 -2.49
CA ARG A 420 19.35 -25.03 -2.52
C ARG A 420 18.12 -25.71 -1.91
N ARG A 421 17.64 -25.20 -0.76
CA ARG A 421 16.41 -25.71 -0.13
C ARG A 421 15.20 -25.56 -1.04
N LEU A 422 15.04 -24.40 -1.64
CA LEU A 422 13.92 -24.13 -2.54
C LEU A 422 14.04 -24.94 -3.84
N SER A 423 15.26 -25.10 -4.37
CA SER A 423 15.52 -25.95 -5.54
C SER A 423 15.11 -27.39 -5.31
N ALA A 424 15.40 -27.94 -4.13
CA ALA A 424 14.99 -29.30 -3.75
C ALA A 424 13.45 -29.43 -3.70
N LEU A 425 12.73 -28.41 -3.20
CA LEU A 425 11.28 -28.41 -3.14
C LEU A 425 10.62 -28.26 -4.51
N TYR A 426 11.20 -27.45 -5.40
CA TYR A 426 10.67 -27.18 -6.74
C TYR A 426 11.08 -28.21 -7.78
N GLY A 427 12.19 -28.92 -7.56
CA GLY A 427 12.76 -29.87 -8.51
C GLY A 427 13.47 -29.21 -9.70
N PHE A 428 13.94 -27.99 -9.55
CA PHE A 428 14.80 -27.28 -10.50
C PHE A 428 15.70 -26.26 -9.78
N GLU A 429 16.78 -25.84 -10.41
CA GLU A 429 17.72 -24.88 -9.86
C GLU A 429 17.11 -23.48 -9.72
N VAL A 430 17.17 -22.92 -8.50
CA VAL A 430 16.70 -21.57 -8.17
C VAL A 430 17.91 -20.64 -8.01
N PRO A 431 17.93 -19.46 -8.67
CA PRO A 431 19.06 -18.52 -8.55
C PRO A 431 19.30 -18.07 -7.11
N ALA A 432 20.57 -18.03 -6.69
CA ALA A 432 20.98 -17.63 -5.34
C ALA A 432 21.30 -16.13 -5.19
N THR A 433 21.26 -15.36 -6.27
CA THR A 433 21.52 -13.92 -6.29
C THR A 433 20.22 -13.13 -6.28
N ARG A 434 20.19 -11.99 -5.56
CA ARG A 434 18.99 -11.13 -5.56
C ARG A 434 18.68 -10.59 -6.96
N GLY A 435 17.41 -10.32 -7.21
CA GLY A 435 16.95 -9.67 -8.43
C GLY A 435 16.89 -8.15 -8.33
N LEU A 436 16.44 -7.52 -9.43
CA LEU A 436 16.14 -6.09 -9.49
C LEU A 436 14.82 -5.80 -8.77
N THR A 437 14.82 -4.82 -7.88
CA THR A 437 13.59 -4.26 -7.28
C THR A 437 12.84 -3.40 -8.29
N ALA A 438 11.56 -3.11 -8.03
CA ALA A 438 10.73 -2.33 -8.94
C ALA A 438 11.35 -0.98 -9.37
N PRO A 439 11.91 -0.14 -8.48
CA PRO A 439 12.64 1.05 -8.92
C PRO A 439 13.90 0.74 -9.73
N GLU A 440 14.68 -0.29 -9.33
CA GLU A 440 15.90 -0.69 -10.05
C GLU A 440 15.61 -1.22 -11.45
N MET A 441 14.43 -1.85 -11.68
CA MET A 441 14.01 -2.26 -13.03
C MET A 441 13.88 -1.04 -13.97
N ILE A 442 13.31 0.06 -13.48
CA ILE A 442 13.15 1.28 -14.28
C ILE A 442 14.50 1.98 -14.52
N GLU A 443 15.39 1.98 -13.53
CA GLU A 443 16.76 2.50 -13.71
C GLU A 443 17.56 1.67 -14.71
N ALA A 444 17.49 0.34 -14.61
CA ALA A 444 18.12 -0.56 -15.56
C ALA A 444 17.55 -0.36 -16.98
N ALA A 445 16.24 -0.17 -17.10
CA ALA A 445 15.60 0.15 -18.37
C ALA A 445 16.11 1.48 -18.94
N HIS A 446 16.22 2.52 -18.10
CA HIS A 446 16.75 3.81 -18.53
C HIS A 446 18.19 3.73 -19.04
N ARG A 447 19.04 2.86 -18.45
CA ARG A 447 20.39 2.59 -18.90
C ARG A 447 20.48 1.62 -20.09
N GLY A 448 19.36 1.08 -20.58
CA GLY A 448 19.35 0.07 -21.65
C GLY A 448 19.81 -1.32 -21.19
N GLU A 449 19.71 -1.61 -19.91
CA GLU A 449 20.10 -2.88 -19.27
C GLU A 449 18.93 -3.83 -19.02
N LEU A 450 17.69 -3.43 -19.38
CA LEU A 450 16.49 -4.24 -19.27
C LEU A 450 15.84 -4.40 -20.64
N ASP A 451 15.68 -5.64 -21.10
CA ASP A 451 15.12 -5.93 -22.43
C ASP A 451 13.65 -6.33 -22.36
N LEU A 452 13.22 -6.91 -21.25
CA LEU A 452 11.82 -7.26 -21.02
C LEU A 452 11.32 -6.71 -19.70
N LEU A 453 10.16 -6.04 -19.73
CA LEU A 453 9.35 -5.77 -18.56
C LEU A 453 7.98 -6.42 -18.72
N PHE A 454 7.70 -7.43 -17.90
CA PHE A 454 6.37 -8.03 -17.76
C PHE A 454 5.67 -7.42 -16.55
N SER A 455 4.69 -6.55 -16.77
CA SER A 455 3.96 -5.84 -15.73
C SER A 455 2.54 -6.39 -15.61
N VAL A 456 2.18 -6.86 -14.40
CA VAL A 456 0.81 -7.30 -14.07
C VAL A 456 0.14 -6.20 -13.28
N GLY A 457 -0.78 -5.48 -13.91
CA GLY A 457 -1.56 -4.39 -13.29
C GLY A 457 -0.73 -3.20 -12.81
N GLY A 458 0.50 -3.03 -13.26
CA GLY A 458 1.41 -1.97 -12.83
C GLY A 458 1.31 -0.70 -13.66
N ASN A 459 1.37 0.44 -13.01
CA ASN A 459 1.46 1.75 -13.67
C ASN A 459 2.65 2.54 -13.08
N PHE A 460 3.86 2.20 -13.49
CA PHE A 460 5.09 2.85 -13.03
C PHE A 460 5.09 4.35 -13.31
N TYR A 461 4.52 4.79 -14.43
CA TYR A 461 4.45 6.18 -14.83
C TYR A 461 3.76 7.08 -13.79
N GLU A 462 2.67 6.59 -13.19
CA GLU A 462 1.97 7.35 -12.14
C GLU A 462 2.50 7.04 -10.73
N VAL A 463 3.18 5.90 -10.54
CA VAL A 463 3.52 5.41 -9.20
C VAL A 463 4.90 5.84 -8.75
N LEU A 464 5.89 5.88 -9.64
CA LEU A 464 7.28 6.21 -9.30
C LEU A 464 7.56 7.72 -9.41
N PRO A 465 8.62 8.21 -8.72
CA PRO A 465 9.10 9.58 -8.90
C PRO A 465 9.52 9.86 -10.33
N ASP A 466 9.49 11.13 -10.73
CA ASP A 466 9.91 11.62 -12.04
C ASP A 466 9.22 10.90 -13.20
N PRO A 467 7.99 11.30 -13.57
CA PRO A 467 7.24 10.65 -14.65
C PRO A 467 7.96 10.68 -16.00
N ASP A 468 8.75 11.71 -16.31
CA ASP A 468 9.46 11.81 -17.58
C ASP A 468 10.60 10.81 -17.66
N PHE A 469 11.39 10.65 -16.59
CA PHE A 469 12.38 9.60 -16.46
C PHE A 469 11.77 8.20 -16.63
N VAL A 470 10.63 7.96 -15.99
CA VAL A 470 9.91 6.68 -16.11
C VAL A 470 9.43 6.43 -17.53
N ARG A 471 8.89 7.46 -18.21
CA ARG A 471 8.47 7.34 -19.61
C ARG A 471 9.63 6.98 -20.51
N GLU A 472 10.74 7.71 -20.42
CA GLU A 472 11.95 7.43 -21.21
C GLU A 472 12.49 6.02 -20.98
N ALA A 473 12.51 5.56 -19.72
CA ALA A 473 12.89 4.21 -19.39
C ALA A 473 12.00 3.17 -20.06
N LEU A 474 10.68 3.34 -19.96
CA LEU A 474 9.71 2.42 -20.56
C LEU A 474 9.79 2.37 -22.09
N GLU A 475 10.02 3.50 -22.75
CA GLU A 475 10.12 3.58 -24.22
C GLU A 475 11.42 2.93 -24.75
N ARG A 476 12.46 2.79 -23.93
CA ARG A 476 13.71 2.10 -24.27
C ARG A 476 13.63 0.57 -24.20
N ILE A 477 12.67 0.01 -23.45
CA ILE A 477 12.53 -1.43 -23.28
C ILE A 477 12.08 -2.07 -24.60
N PRO A 478 12.86 -3.03 -25.17
CA PRO A 478 12.50 -3.72 -26.39
C PRO A 478 11.12 -4.37 -26.31
N LEU A 479 10.86 -5.21 -25.31
CA LEU A 479 9.56 -5.86 -25.15
C LEU A 479 8.89 -5.48 -23.82
N ARG A 480 7.74 -4.82 -23.91
CA ARG A 480 6.85 -4.61 -22.75
C ARG A 480 5.62 -5.49 -22.86
N VAL A 481 5.34 -6.23 -21.80
CA VAL A 481 4.12 -7.01 -21.67
C VAL A 481 3.29 -6.43 -20.54
N HIS A 482 2.06 -6.05 -20.81
CA HIS A 482 1.11 -5.57 -19.82
C HIS A 482 -0.06 -6.53 -19.71
N MET A 483 -0.16 -7.22 -18.57
CA MET A 483 -1.31 -8.02 -18.21
C MET A 483 -2.19 -7.22 -17.24
N ASP A 484 -3.39 -6.84 -17.66
CA ASP A 484 -4.27 -5.99 -16.86
C ASP A 484 -5.74 -6.25 -17.19
N ILE A 485 -6.64 -5.75 -16.34
CA ILE A 485 -8.09 -5.77 -16.59
C ILE A 485 -8.56 -4.58 -17.41
N VAL A 486 -7.83 -3.45 -17.40
CA VAL A 486 -8.18 -2.17 -18.05
C VAL A 486 -6.99 -1.53 -18.72
N LEU A 487 -7.24 -0.54 -19.57
CA LEU A 487 -6.18 0.23 -20.22
C LEU A 487 -5.57 1.27 -19.28
N SER A 488 -4.26 1.46 -19.36
CA SER A 488 -3.49 2.47 -18.60
C SER A 488 -2.50 3.22 -19.49
N PRO A 489 -2.07 4.44 -19.11
CA PRO A 489 -1.19 5.28 -19.95
C PRO A 489 0.09 4.60 -20.45
N PRO A 490 0.87 3.85 -19.64
CA PRO A 490 2.13 3.26 -20.11
C PRO A 490 1.94 2.20 -21.21
N MET A 491 0.74 1.65 -21.37
CA MET A 491 0.43 0.72 -22.47
C MET A 491 0.46 1.41 -23.83
N LEU A 492 0.24 2.73 -23.86
CA LEU A 492 0.14 3.55 -25.07
C LEU A 492 1.48 4.20 -25.49
N PHE A 493 2.49 4.16 -24.62
CA PHE A 493 3.81 4.72 -24.93
C PHE A 493 4.45 4.00 -26.12
N GLU A 494 5.33 4.70 -26.84
CA GLU A 494 6.01 4.09 -27.98
C GLU A 494 6.81 2.86 -27.56
N PRO A 495 6.69 1.71 -28.23
CA PRO A 495 7.48 0.54 -27.90
C PRO A 495 8.93 0.67 -28.37
N GLY A 496 9.88 0.09 -27.65
CA GLY A 496 11.23 -0.13 -28.13
C GLY A 496 11.22 -1.01 -29.40
N GLU A 497 10.58 -2.18 -29.31
CA GLU A 497 10.26 -3.07 -30.43
C GLU A 497 8.78 -3.42 -30.46
N ALA A 498 8.23 -3.88 -29.31
CA ALA A 498 6.81 -4.27 -29.20
C ALA A 498 6.22 -4.05 -27.81
N VAL A 499 4.91 -3.81 -27.80
CA VAL A 499 4.06 -3.87 -26.59
C VAL A 499 3.00 -4.95 -26.81
N ILE A 500 2.86 -5.87 -25.84
CA ILE A 500 1.84 -6.90 -25.82
C ILE A 500 0.88 -6.63 -24.66
N LEU A 501 -0.42 -6.59 -24.94
CA LEU A 501 -1.48 -6.50 -23.95
C LEU A 501 -2.08 -7.89 -23.75
N LEU A 502 -2.20 -8.33 -22.50
CA LEU A 502 -2.81 -9.60 -22.10
C LEU A 502 -4.01 -9.32 -21.19
N PRO A 503 -5.22 -9.82 -21.53
CA PRO A 503 -6.40 -9.60 -20.71
C PRO A 503 -6.39 -10.46 -19.46
N ALA A 504 -6.43 -9.82 -18.28
CA ALA A 504 -6.49 -10.49 -16.99
C ALA A 504 -7.94 -10.78 -16.56
N ALA A 505 -8.15 -11.94 -15.95
CA ALA A 505 -9.35 -12.24 -15.19
C ALA A 505 -9.31 -11.49 -13.85
N THR A 506 -10.45 -11.03 -13.35
CA THR A 506 -10.51 -10.49 -12.00
C THR A 506 -10.46 -11.60 -10.95
N ARG A 507 -10.17 -11.28 -9.71
CA ARG A 507 -10.23 -12.20 -8.57
C ARG A 507 -11.53 -13.02 -8.53
N TYR A 508 -12.65 -12.36 -8.82
CA TYR A 508 -13.98 -12.97 -8.76
C TYR A 508 -14.28 -13.94 -9.93
N GLU A 509 -13.46 -13.89 -10.97
CA GLU A 509 -13.54 -14.76 -12.15
C GLU A 509 -12.58 -15.96 -12.06
N GLY A 510 -11.74 -16.01 -11.01
CA GLY A 510 -10.74 -17.05 -10.82
C GLY A 510 -11.36 -18.44 -10.66
N PRO A 511 -11.10 -19.39 -11.60
CA PRO A 511 -11.69 -20.72 -11.57
C PRO A 511 -11.39 -21.47 -10.26
N GLY A 512 -12.42 -21.99 -9.60
CA GLY A 512 -12.30 -22.72 -8.34
C GLY A 512 -12.05 -21.86 -7.10
N GLY A 513 -12.13 -20.54 -7.24
CA GLY A 513 -11.85 -19.59 -6.17
C GLY A 513 -10.35 -19.44 -5.84
N VAL A 514 -10.03 -18.40 -5.09
CA VAL A 514 -8.65 -17.98 -4.78
C VAL A 514 -8.55 -17.49 -3.34
N THR A 515 -7.33 -17.22 -2.85
CA THR A 515 -7.09 -16.74 -1.48
C THR A 515 -6.42 -15.38 -1.44
N GLU A 516 -6.60 -14.68 -0.33
CA GLU A 516 -5.95 -13.41 -0.02
C GLU A 516 -5.42 -13.42 1.41
N THR A 517 -4.34 -12.67 1.66
CA THR A 517 -3.82 -12.45 3.01
C THR A 517 -4.01 -10.99 3.43
N THR A 518 -4.70 -10.78 4.55
CA THR A 518 -4.96 -9.46 5.13
C THR A 518 -3.76 -8.91 5.89
N THR A 519 -3.80 -7.61 6.25
CA THR A 519 -2.73 -6.99 7.05
C THR A 519 -2.62 -7.59 8.47
N GLU A 520 -3.70 -8.19 9.02
CA GLU A 520 -3.66 -8.93 10.29
C GLU A 520 -3.30 -10.41 10.14
N ARG A 521 -2.70 -10.82 9.01
CA ARG A 521 -2.23 -12.20 8.77
C ARG A 521 -3.35 -13.23 8.58
N ARG A 522 -4.53 -12.79 8.25
CA ARG A 522 -5.65 -13.69 8.00
C ARG A 522 -5.67 -14.11 6.54
N VAL A 523 -5.61 -15.39 6.28
CA VAL A 523 -5.73 -15.99 4.96
C VAL A 523 -7.20 -16.33 4.73
N ILE A 524 -7.79 -15.79 3.66
CA ILE A 524 -9.23 -15.85 3.41
C ILE A 524 -9.48 -16.42 2.02
N PHE A 525 -10.50 -17.27 1.91
CA PHE A 525 -10.97 -17.78 0.64
C PHE A 525 -12.00 -16.84 -0.01
N SER A 526 -11.74 -16.42 -1.24
CA SER A 526 -12.67 -15.73 -2.14
C SER A 526 -13.22 -16.71 -3.16
N PRO A 527 -14.51 -17.06 -3.11
CA PRO A 527 -15.07 -17.99 -4.07
C PRO A 527 -15.09 -17.40 -5.49
N GLU A 528 -15.09 -18.27 -6.49
CA GLU A 528 -15.47 -17.89 -7.85
C GLU A 528 -16.90 -17.39 -7.85
N ILE A 529 -17.14 -16.21 -8.42
CA ILE A 529 -18.47 -15.60 -8.47
C ILE A 529 -19.10 -15.86 -9.83
N PRO A 530 -20.25 -16.55 -9.89
CA PRO A 530 -20.98 -16.77 -11.15
C PRO A 530 -21.34 -15.45 -11.82
N GLY A 531 -20.96 -15.29 -13.08
CA GLY A 531 -21.19 -14.06 -13.83
C GLY A 531 -20.56 -14.06 -15.21
N PRO A 532 -20.66 -12.96 -15.93
CA PRO A 532 -20.07 -12.85 -17.26
C PRO A 532 -18.54 -12.95 -17.18
N ARG A 533 -17.96 -13.54 -18.22
CA ARG A 533 -16.52 -13.51 -18.46
C ARG A 533 -16.23 -12.56 -19.62
N ILE A 534 -15.11 -11.86 -19.55
CA ILE A 534 -14.76 -10.85 -20.55
C ILE A 534 -13.80 -11.46 -21.57
N GLY A 535 -14.29 -11.61 -22.80
CA GLY A 535 -13.48 -12.09 -23.92
C GLY A 535 -12.71 -13.39 -23.59
N GLU A 536 -11.41 -13.33 -23.79
CA GLU A 536 -10.48 -14.43 -23.55
C GLU A 536 -9.62 -14.20 -22.28
N ALA A 537 -10.07 -13.37 -21.33
CA ALA A 537 -9.32 -13.07 -20.10
C ALA A 537 -8.94 -14.36 -19.34
N ARG A 538 -7.70 -14.41 -18.87
CA ARG A 538 -7.11 -15.55 -18.15
C ARG A 538 -6.59 -15.12 -16.79
N PRO A 539 -6.59 -16.01 -15.78
CA PRO A 539 -5.95 -15.72 -14.49
C PRO A 539 -4.43 -15.76 -14.63
N GLU A 540 -3.77 -14.93 -13.86
CA GLU A 540 -2.32 -14.73 -13.90
C GLU A 540 -1.55 -16.02 -13.64
N TRP A 541 -2.00 -16.85 -12.69
CA TRP A 541 -1.34 -18.11 -12.38
C TRP A 541 -1.26 -19.04 -13.60
N TRP A 542 -2.31 -19.06 -14.42
CA TRP A 542 -2.31 -19.85 -15.67
C TRP A 542 -1.31 -19.30 -16.68
N VAL A 543 -1.29 -17.97 -16.87
CA VAL A 543 -0.39 -17.30 -17.82
C VAL A 543 1.07 -17.55 -17.48
N PHE A 544 1.44 -17.37 -16.21
CA PHE A 544 2.84 -17.59 -15.77
C PHE A 544 3.24 -19.06 -15.86
N GLY A 545 2.35 -20.01 -15.53
CA GLY A 545 2.61 -21.45 -15.68
C GLY A 545 2.83 -21.84 -17.14
N GLU A 546 1.97 -21.36 -18.05
CA GLU A 546 2.08 -21.62 -19.48
C GLU A 546 3.32 -20.96 -20.10
N LEU A 547 3.65 -19.74 -19.70
CA LEU A 547 4.84 -19.05 -20.17
C LEU A 547 6.12 -19.79 -19.75
N ALA A 548 6.24 -20.12 -18.46
CA ALA A 548 7.40 -20.85 -17.96
C ALA A 548 7.57 -22.22 -18.63
N ALA A 549 6.48 -22.94 -18.88
CA ALA A 549 6.52 -24.22 -19.59
C ALA A 549 6.97 -24.10 -21.06
N ARG A 550 6.69 -22.95 -21.71
CA ARG A 550 7.21 -22.69 -23.07
C ARG A 550 8.66 -22.26 -23.07
N VAL A 551 9.10 -21.53 -22.06
CA VAL A 551 10.53 -21.14 -21.90
C VAL A 551 11.38 -22.35 -21.52
N ARG A 552 10.88 -23.20 -20.62
CA ARG A 552 11.53 -24.40 -20.07
C ARG A 552 10.61 -25.61 -20.21
N PRO A 553 10.53 -26.21 -21.41
CA PRO A 553 9.68 -27.38 -21.65
C PRO A 553 10.04 -28.59 -20.77
N ASP A 554 11.29 -28.70 -20.37
CA ASP A 554 11.81 -29.70 -19.42
C ASP A 554 11.20 -29.59 -18.01
N LEU A 555 10.67 -28.41 -17.65
CA LEU A 555 10.05 -28.13 -16.36
C LEU A 555 8.50 -28.00 -16.43
N ALA A 556 7.89 -28.31 -17.57
CA ALA A 556 6.47 -28.08 -17.78
C ALA A 556 5.58 -28.68 -16.67
N ASP A 557 5.85 -29.90 -16.24
CA ASP A 557 5.11 -30.59 -15.16
C ASP A 557 5.38 -30.00 -13.76
N ARG A 558 6.42 -29.17 -13.64
CA ARG A 558 6.79 -28.51 -12.36
C ARG A 558 6.18 -27.12 -12.21
N VAL A 559 5.91 -26.43 -13.33
CA VAL A 559 5.47 -25.04 -13.34
C VAL A 559 3.98 -24.88 -13.70
N ARG A 560 3.35 -25.86 -14.34
CA ARG A 560 1.91 -25.89 -14.59
C ARG A 560 1.15 -26.44 -13.40
N PHE A 561 -0.03 -25.88 -13.17
CA PHE A 561 -0.96 -26.35 -12.16
C PHE A 561 -2.32 -26.62 -12.78
N PRO A 562 -2.99 -27.72 -12.43
CA PRO A 562 -4.29 -28.04 -12.99
C PRO A 562 -5.42 -27.11 -12.48
N ASN A 563 -5.27 -26.57 -11.27
CA ASN A 563 -6.23 -25.69 -10.62
C ASN A 563 -5.62 -24.99 -9.41
N THR A 564 -6.37 -24.05 -8.81
CA THR A 564 -5.93 -23.28 -7.64
C THR A 564 -5.80 -24.12 -6.36
N GLN A 565 -6.50 -25.25 -6.27
CA GLN A 565 -6.36 -26.16 -5.14
C GLN A 565 -4.96 -26.81 -5.10
N ALA A 566 -4.47 -27.26 -6.24
CA ALA A 566 -3.11 -27.81 -6.35
C ALA A 566 -2.03 -26.76 -6.01
N ILE A 567 -2.29 -25.50 -6.36
CA ILE A 567 -1.40 -24.37 -5.98
C ILE A 567 -1.39 -24.23 -4.45
N ARG A 568 -2.55 -24.20 -3.79
CA ARG A 568 -2.64 -24.09 -2.33
C ARG A 568 -1.97 -25.25 -1.59
N GLU A 569 -2.07 -26.47 -2.12
CA GLU A 569 -1.37 -27.65 -1.59
C GLU A 569 0.15 -27.50 -1.66
N GLU A 570 0.67 -26.91 -2.72
CA GLU A 570 2.09 -26.62 -2.83
C GLU A 570 2.52 -25.46 -1.92
N ILE A 571 1.72 -24.38 -1.84
CA ILE A 571 1.97 -23.27 -0.92
C ILE A 571 2.12 -23.78 0.53
N ALA A 572 1.21 -24.61 1.00
CA ALA A 572 1.26 -25.17 2.36
C ALA A 572 2.56 -25.96 2.62
N ARG A 573 3.04 -26.70 1.61
CA ARG A 573 4.28 -27.49 1.71
C ARG A 573 5.54 -26.61 1.67
N VAL A 574 5.53 -25.51 0.89
CA VAL A 574 6.71 -24.67 0.67
C VAL A 574 6.81 -23.57 1.72
N ILE A 575 5.69 -23.07 2.20
CA ILE A 575 5.59 -21.96 3.16
C ILE A 575 4.88 -22.43 4.42
N PRO A 576 5.62 -22.97 5.42
CA PRO A 576 5.01 -23.62 6.60
C PRO A 576 4.02 -22.75 7.38
N MET A 577 4.21 -21.42 7.42
CA MET A 577 3.27 -20.51 8.07
C MET A 577 1.91 -20.43 7.38
N TYR A 578 1.81 -20.91 6.12
CA TYR A 578 0.56 -20.99 5.36
C TYR A 578 -0.08 -22.39 5.43
N ASP A 579 0.43 -23.30 6.25
CA ASP A 579 -0.26 -24.58 6.46
C ASP A 579 -1.68 -24.34 6.96
N GLY A 580 -2.65 -24.93 6.27
CA GLY A 580 -4.08 -24.64 6.41
C GLY A 580 -4.71 -24.02 5.17
N ILE A 581 -3.93 -23.36 4.29
CA ILE A 581 -4.45 -22.75 3.05
C ILE A 581 -5.09 -23.77 2.10
N GLN A 582 -4.58 -25.01 2.07
CA GLN A 582 -5.08 -26.13 1.27
C GLN A 582 -6.48 -26.59 1.70
N HIS A 583 -6.96 -26.20 2.88
CA HIS A 583 -8.28 -26.56 3.40
C HIS A 583 -9.35 -25.50 3.09
N LEU A 584 -8.97 -24.34 2.59
CA LEU A 584 -9.89 -23.26 2.25
C LEU A 584 -10.58 -23.55 0.92
N ARG A 585 -11.93 -23.73 0.91
CA ARG A 585 -12.70 -24.18 -0.25
C ARG A 585 -14.00 -23.41 -0.51
N LYS A 586 -14.55 -22.74 0.49
CA LYS A 586 -15.84 -22.07 0.40
C LYS A 586 -15.83 -20.70 1.09
N LYS A 587 -16.80 -19.87 0.78
CA LYS A 587 -17.02 -18.58 1.42
C LYS A 587 -17.03 -18.74 2.95
N GLY A 588 -16.23 -17.91 3.63
CA GLY A 588 -16.08 -17.91 5.06
C GLY A 588 -14.92 -18.76 5.59
N ASP A 589 -14.36 -19.65 4.78
CA ASP A 589 -13.16 -20.39 5.15
C ASP A 589 -11.97 -19.41 5.28
N GLN A 590 -11.28 -19.52 6.41
CA GLN A 590 -10.17 -18.65 6.77
C GLN A 590 -9.36 -19.21 7.92
N PHE A 591 -8.14 -18.74 8.07
CA PHE A 591 -7.34 -18.90 9.28
C PHE A 591 -6.38 -17.71 9.45
N GLN A 592 -5.90 -17.49 10.67
CA GLN A 592 -4.89 -16.47 10.96
C GLN A 592 -3.58 -17.18 11.35
N TYR A 593 -2.57 -17.10 10.48
CA TYR A 593 -1.30 -17.76 10.75
C TYR A 593 -0.61 -17.13 11.97
N GLY A 594 0.03 -17.97 12.79
CA GLY A 594 0.64 -17.56 14.04
C GLY A 594 -0.36 -17.22 15.17
N GLY A 595 -1.68 -17.49 14.95
CA GLY A 595 -2.72 -17.20 15.92
C GLY A 595 -3.10 -15.71 16.01
N PRO A 596 -3.92 -15.29 16.97
CA PRO A 596 -4.38 -13.91 17.11
C PRO A 596 -3.25 -12.93 17.45
N LEU A 597 -2.24 -13.38 18.20
CA LEU A 597 -1.10 -12.56 18.64
C LEU A 597 0.22 -13.20 18.19
N LEU A 598 1.06 -12.44 17.51
CA LEU A 598 2.47 -12.80 17.34
C LEU A 598 3.26 -12.41 18.60
N CYS A 599 4.36 -13.11 18.84
CA CYS A 599 5.20 -12.93 20.02
C CYS A 599 4.40 -13.09 21.33
N ALA A 600 3.36 -13.96 21.35
CA ALA A 600 2.52 -14.20 22.51
C ALA A 600 3.36 -14.58 23.74
N GLY A 601 3.07 -13.98 24.90
CA GLY A 601 3.83 -14.19 26.12
C GLY A 601 5.28 -13.72 26.03
N TRP A 602 5.58 -12.76 25.13
CA TRP A 602 6.90 -12.18 24.88
C TRP A 602 7.94 -13.21 24.37
N GLN A 603 7.47 -14.19 23.60
CA GLN A 603 8.35 -15.13 22.92
C GLN A 603 8.70 -14.58 21.53
N PHE A 604 9.93 -14.08 21.40
CA PHE A 604 10.40 -13.46 20.16
C PHE A 604 11.19 -14.48 19.33
N PRO A 605 10.84 -14.70 18.03
CA PRO A 605 11.59 -15.61 17.16
C PRO A 605 12.85 -14.93 16.57
N THR A 606 13.58 -14.22 17.41
CA THR A 606 14.92 -13.67 17.14
C THR A 606 15.99 -14.68 17.53
N PRO A 607 17.24 -14.56 17.06
CA PRO A 607 18.30 -15.51 17.37
C PRO A 607 18.59 -15.69 18.86
N ASP A 608 18.40 -14.63 19.66
CA ASP A 608 18.62 -14.62 21.12
C ASP A 608 17.32 -14.72 21.93
N GLY A 609 16.17 -14.86 21.26
CA GLY A 609 14.86 -14.94 21.90
C GLY A 609 14.33 -13.63 22.50
N LYS A 610 14.95 -12.49 22.18
CA LYS A 610 14.62 -11.18 22.74
C LYS A 610 14.12 -10.20 21.67
N ALA A 611 13.34 -9.22 22.11
CA ALA A 611 13.04 -8.04 21.29
C ALA A 611 14.21 -7.04 21.35
N HIS A 612 14.47 -6.35 20.25
CA HIS A 612 15.62 -5.46 20.14
C HIS A 612 15.20 -4.00 20.05
N PHE A 613 15.66 -3.20 21.01
CA PHE A 613 15.70 -1.74 20.83
C PHE A 613 16.78 -1.39 19.81
N LYS A 614 16.55 -0.34 19.05
CA LYS A 614 17.53 0.21 18.13
C LYS A 614 17.72 1.70 18.37
N ALA A 615 18.94 2.09 18.72
CA ALA A 615 19.33 3.50 18.72
C ALA A 615 19.54 3.99 17.29
N VAL A 616 18.63 4.80 16.77
CA VAL A 616 18.75 5.41 15.45
C VAL A 616 19.08 6.90 15.58
N PRO A 617 19.94 7.47 14.74
CA PRO A 617 20.28 8.88 14.82
C PRO A 617 19.08 9.76 14.40
N LEU A 618 19.04 10.99 14.90
CA LEU A 618 18.11 11.99 14.40
C LEU A 618 18.42 12.29 12.92
N PRO A 619 17.42 12.23 12.02
CA PRO A 619 17.64 12.53 10.62
C PRO A 619 17.93 14.04 10.44
N ARG A 620 18.98 14.35 9.69
CA ARG A 620 19.25 15.73 9.27
C ARG A 620 18.42 16.06 8.04
N THR A 621 17.27 16.69 8.25
CA THR A 621 16.33 17.04 7.18
C THR A 621 16.30 18.55 6.95
N SER A 622 17.44 19.16 6.57
CA SER A 622 17.46 20.57 6.14
C SER A 622 16.79 20.72 4.78
N ILE A 623 16.07 21.80 4.58
CA ILE A 623 15.55 22.22 3.28
C ILE A 623 16.11 23.60 2.95
N PRO A 624 16.20 24.00 1.67
CA PRO A 624 16.66 25.34 1.28
C PRO A 624 15.85 26.44 1.96
N GLU A 625 16.49 27.57 2.23
CA GLU A 625 15.82 28.74 2.78
C GLU A 625 14.69 29.22 1.86
N GLY A 626 13.54 29.54 2.41
CA GLY A 626 12.35 29.94 1.66
C GLY A 626 11.55 28.79 1.05
N ALA A 627 12.05 27.56 1.06
CA ALA A 627 11.31 26.40 0.60
C ALA A 627 10.33 25.88 1.67
N PHE A 628 9.31 25.17 1.22
CA PHE A 628 8.37 24.43 2.05
C PHE A 628 8.69 22.93 2.05
N ARG A 629 8.41 22.26 3.17
CA ARG A 629 8.35 20.79 3.18
C ARG A 629 7.08 20.34 2.49
N VAL A 630 7.19 19.37 1.59
CA VAL A 630 6.06 18.84 0.84
C VAL A 630 5.87 17.37 1.17
N ALA A 631 4.65 16.99 1.53
CA ALA A 631 4.26 15.61 1.68
C ALA A 631 3.16 15.27 0.67
N THR A 632 3.34 14.20 -0.07
CA THR A 632 2.25 13.69 -0.90
C THR A 632 1.20 13.02 -0.02
N ARG A 633 -0.07 13.18 -0.37
CA ARG A 633 -1.18 12.50 0.32
C ARG A 633 -2.00 11.67 -0.66
N ARG A 634 -2.63 10.63 -0.14
CA ARG A 634 -3.66 9.88 -0.90
C ARG A 634 -5.02 10.20 -0.31
N GLY A 635 -5.86 10.83 -1.13
CA GLY A 635 -7.27 11.00 -0.83
C GLY A 635 -8.08 9.73 -1.17
N LYS A 636 -9.36 9.71 -0.87
CA LYS A 636 -10.28 8.63 -1.28
C LYS A 636 -10.35 8.48 -2.80
N GLN A 637 -10.16 9.56 -3.52
CA GLN A 637 -10.14 9.62 -4.97
C GLN A 637 -8.87 9.07 -5.61
N PHE A 638 -7.80 8.89 -4.83
CA PHE A 638 -6.47 8.50 -5.32
C PHE A 638 -5.92 7.32 -4.56
N ASN A 639 -6.44 6.21 -4.78
CA ASN A 639 -5.64 5.01 -4.69
C ASN A 639 -5.44 4.51 -6.13
N SER A 640 -4.53 3.61 -6.35
CA SER A 640 -4.15 3.16 -7.71
C SER A 640 -5.31 2.64 -8.58
N MET A 641 -6.53 2.56 -8.07
CA MET A 641 -7.71 2.07 -8.79
C MET A 641 -8.91 3.03 -8.81
N ILE A 642 -8.93 4.06 -7.98
CA ILE A 642 -9.98 5.08 -7.99
C ILE A 642 -9.38 6.39 -8.44
N HIS A 643 -9.85 6.91 -9.56
CA HIS A 643 -9.41 8.16 -10.18
C HIS A 643 -10.61 9.11 -10.25
N GLU A 644 -10.99 9.68 -9.11
CA GLU A 644 -12.04 10.70 -9.04
C GLU A 644 -11.44 12.11 -9.17
N ASP A 645 -12.27 13.10 -9.46
CA ASP A 645 -11.82 14.49 -9.61
C ASP A 645 -11.86 15.24 -8.27
N ILE A 646 -12.75 14.82 -7.35
CA ILE A 646 -12.97 15.50 -6.09
C ILE A 646 -12.94 14.48 -4.95
N ASP A 647 -12.22 14.80 -3.86
CA ASP A 647 -12.24 14.02 -2.62
C ASP A 647 -13.58 14.20 -1.90
N PRO A 648 -14.39 13.14 -1.75
CA PRO A 648 -15.70 13.25 -1.13
C PRO A 648 -15.65 13.57 0.36
N ILE A 649 -14.48 13.47 1.01
CA ILE A 649 -14.34 13.75 2.44
C ILE A 649 -14.12 15.24 2.72
N ASN A 650 -13.31 15.91 1.90
CA ASN A 650 -12.94 17.31 2.12
C ASN A 650 -13.30 18.23 0.97
N GLY A 651 -13.88 17.69 -0.11
CA GLY A 651 -14.29 18.48 -1.28
C GLY A 651 -13.15 19.00 -2.15
N LEU A 652 -11.92 18.54 -1.95
CA LEU A 652 -10.75 19.05 -2.65
C LEU A 652 -10.58 18.42 -4.04
N PRO A 653 -10.24 19.22 -5.07
CA PRO A 653 -9.85 18.73 -6.38
C PRO A 653 -8.42 18.18 -6.38
N ARG A 654 -8.02 17.54 -7.47
CA ARG A 654 -6.70 16.90 -7.63
C ARG A 654 -5.54 17.89 -7.58
N ASP A 655 -5.74 19.08 -8.13
CA ASP A 655 -4.75 20.16 -8.19
C ASP A 655 -4.66 20.97 -6.88
N ALA A 656 -5.30 20.51 -5.79
CA ALA A 656 -5.27 21.21 -4.51
C ALA A 656 -3.86 21.17 -3.87
N VAL A 657 -3.36 22.35 -3.54
CA VAL A 657 -2.18 22.57 -2.70
C VAL A 657 -2.67 23.02 -1.32
N LEU A 658 -2.62 22.10 -0.35
CA LEU A 658 -3.03 22.40 1.03
C LEU A 658 -1.94 23.18 1.73
N MET A 659 -2.29 24.37 2.22
CA MET A 659 -1.38 25.33 2.84
C MET A 659 -1.98 25.89 4.13
N HIS A 660 -1.12 26.12 5.13
CA HIS A 660 -1.55 26.77 6.36
C HIS A 660 -1.95 28.24 6.11
N PRO A 661 -3.02 28.78 6.73
CA PRO A 661 -3.45 30.18 6.54
C PRO A 661 -2.35 31.23 6.77
N ARG A 662 -1.46 31.01 7.75
CA ARG A 662 -0.31 31.89 8.03
C ARG A 662 0.69 31.93 6.86
N ASP A 663 0.94 30.80 6.24
CA ASP A 663 1.87 30.68 5.11
C ASP A 663 1.27 31.34 3.86
N ALA A 664 -0.01 31.13 3.59
CA ALA A 664 -0.72 31.79 2.51
C ALA A 664 -0.70 33.31 2.68
N ALA A 665 -0.98 33.82 3.88
CA ALA A 665 -0.94 35.25 4.18
C ALA A 665 0.47 35.83 3.99
N ARG A 666 1.52 35.13 4.42
CA ARG A 666 2.93 35.52 4.24
C ARG A 666 3.31 35.65 2.76
N LEU A 667 2.76 34.79 1.91
CA LEU A 667 2.99 34.78 0.47
C LEU A 667 2.01 35.68 -0.31
N GLY A 668 1.05 36.33 0.36
CA GLY A 668 0.02 37.15 -0.28
C GLY A 668 -0.96 36.34 -1.12
N LEU A 669 -1.12 35.04 -0.81
CA LEU A 669 -1.99 34.12 -1.54
C LEU A 669 -3.37 33.99 -0.88
N ARG A 670 -4.40 33.77 -1.72
CA ARG A 670 -5.78 33.55 -1.31
C ARG A 670 -6.26 32.14 -1.73
N PRO A 671 -7.30 31.59 -1.11
CA PRO A 671 -7.92 30.35 -1.57
C PRO A 671 -8.30 30.41 -3.06
N GLY A 672 -7.92 29.41 -3.81
CA GLY A 672 -8.16 29.32 -5.26
C GLY A 672 -7.10 29.98 -6.13
N ASP A 673 -6.17 30.75 -5.56
CA ASP A 673 -5.07 31.34 -6.35
C ASP A 673 -4.24 30.23 -7.03
N PRO A 674 -3.92 30.37 -8.31
CA PRO A 674 -3.05 29.44 -9.01
C PRO A 674 -1.61 29.59 -8.50
N VAL A 675 -0.95 28.48 -8.25
CA VAL A 675 0.43 28.42 -7.78
C VAL A 675 1.24 27.40 -8.56
N ARG A 676 2.53 27.67 -8.69
CA ARG A 676 3.56 26.76 -9.17
C ARG A 676 4.42 26.36 -7.99
N LEU A 677 4.52 25.07 -7.76
CA LEU A 677 5.51 24.46 -6.85
C LEU A 677 6.65 23.95 -7.72
N TRP A 678 7.88 24.20 -7.32
CA TRP A 678 9.04 23.76 -8.11
C TRP A 678 10.25 23.46 -7.23
N ASN A 679 11.10 22.60 -7.72
CA ASN A 679 12.42 22.29 -7.17
C ASN A 679 13.34 21.81 -8.30
N PRO A 680 14.60 21.42 -8.05
CA PRO A 680 15.52 20.95 -9.11
C PRO A 680 15.06 19.71 -9.87
N TYR A 681 14.07 18.95 -9.37
CA TYR A 681 13.58 17.71 -9.99
C TYR A 681 12.39 17.93 -10.89
N GLY A 682 11.61 18.99 -10.67
CA GLY A 682 10.46 19.29 -11.52
C GLY A 682 9.52 20.33 -10.95
N GLU A 683 8.33 20.40 -11.54
CA GLU A 683 7.30 21.36 -11.14
C GLU A 683 5.92 20.72 -11.02
N LEU A 684 5.08 21.33 -10.18
CA LEU A 684 3.67 21.02 -10.04
C LEU A 684 2.85 22.32 -10.05
N ARG A 685 1.84 22.39 -10.91
CA ARG A 685 0.88 23.49 -10.91
C ARG A 685 -0.38 23.08 -10.16
N GLY A 686 -0.90 23.99 -9.35
CA GLY A 686 -2.09 23.73 -8.56
C GLY A 686 -2.75 24.99 -8.06
N ARG A 687 -3.71 24.83 -7.14
CA ARG A 687 -4.45 25.94 -6.52
C ARG A 687 -4.37 25.87 -5.01
N VAL A 688 -4.28 27.03 -4.38
CA VAL A 688 -4.20 27.15 -2.91
C VAL A 688 -5.52 26.75 -2.26
N PHE A 689 -5.43 25.83 -1.29
CA PHE A 689 -6.52 25.50 -0.37
C PHE A 689 -6.01 25.66 1.07
N LEU A 690 -6.71 26.45 1.86
CA LEU A 690 -6.36 26.63 3.26
C LEU A 690 -6.76 25.40 4.07
N ALA A 691 -5.83 24.87 4.83
CA ALA A 691 -6.00 23.67 5.63
C ALA A 691 -5.22 23.75 6.93
N ASP A 692 -5.63 22.97 7.94
CA ASP A 692 -4.93 22.84 9.21
C ASP A 692 -3.73 21.88 9.06
N VAL A 693 -2.76 22.30 8.23
CA VAL A 693 -1.46 21.65 8.07
C VAL A 693 -0.42 22.37 8.96
N LYS A 694 0.64 21.68 9.32
CA LYS A 694 1.75 22.29 10.05
C LYS A 694 2.31 23.49 9.26
N PRO A 695 2.48 24.69 9.86
CA PRO A 695 3.13 25.81 9.18
C PRO A 695 4.49 25.43 8.59
N GLY A 696 4.80 25.94 7.38
CA GLY A 696 6.00 25.56 6.61
C GLY A 696 5.88 24.20 5.90
N THR A 697 4.70 23.59 5.94
CA THR A 697 4.40 22.32 5.26
C THR A 697 3.31 22.51 4.21
N LEU A 698 3.48 21.89 3.07
CA LEU A 698 2.44 21.72 2.04
C LEU A 698 2.04 20.27 1.93
N GLN A 699 0.78 20.03 1.60
CA GLN A 699 0.32 18.72 1.15
C GLN A 699 -0.25 18.82 -0.26
N VAL A 700 0.20 17.90 -1.11
CA VAL A 700 -0.25 17.76 -2.49
C VAL A 700 -0.73 16.33 -2.72
N HIS A 701 -1.57 16.13 -3.72
CA HIS A 701 -2.06 14.80 -4.00
C HIS A 701 -0.99 13.93 -4.70
N TRP A 702 -1.06 12.66 -4.46
CA TRP A 702 -0.36 11.62 -5.19
C TRP A 702 -1.33 11.10 -6.31
N PRO A 703 -0.90 10.88 -7.55
CA PRO A 703 0.49 10.86 -8.02
C PRO A 703 1.07 12.21 -8.45
N GLU A 704 0.29 13.27 -8.52
CA GLU A 704 0.71 14.57 -9.08
C GLU A 704 1.99 15.11 -8.42
N GLY A 705 2.09 14.94 -7.10
CA GLY A 705 3.29 15.35 -6.34
C GLY A 705 4.57 14.57 -6.66
N ASN A 706 4.48 13.48 -7.44
CA ASN A 706 5.66 12.69 -7.83
C ASN A 706 6.61 13.47 -8.74
N ALA A 707 6.11 14.47 -9.46
CA ALA A 707 6.92 15.37 -10.29
C ALA A 707 7.95 16.17 -9.45
N LEU A 708 7.74 16.30 -8.14
CA LEU A 708 8.64 17.00 -7.24
C LEU A 708 9.57 16.04 -6.46
N ALA A 709 9.41 14.73 -6.61
CA ALA A 709 10.15 13.75 -5.85
C ALA A 709 11.47 13.39 -6.56
N ALA A 710 12.58 13.39 -5.81
CA ALA A 710 13.88 12.98 -6.30
C ALA A 710 13.87 11.45 -6.60
N PRO A 711 14.21 11.02 -7.82
CA PRO A 711 14.21 9.61 -8.19
C PRO A 711 15.18 8.75 -7.34
N GLU A 712 16.33 9.32 -6.98
CA GLU A 712 17.36 8.67 -6.20
C GLU A 712 17.09 8.67 -4.69
N ALA A 713 16.17 9.52 -4.20
CA ALA A 713 15.87 9.60 -2.78
C ALA A 713 15.05 8.40 -2.31
N ARG A 714 15.73 7.44 -1.67
CA ARG A 714 15.15 6.18 -1.18
C ARG A 714 15.66 5.82 0.20
N SER A 715 14.89 4.98 0.89
CA SER A 715 15.42 4.36 2.10
C SER A 715 16.52 3.35 1.75
N PRO A 716 17.58 3.24 2.58
CA PRO A 716 18.81 2.51 2.21
C PRO A 716 18.62 0.99 2.13
N LEU A 717 17.74 0.42 2.94
CA LEU A 717 17.54 -1.03 3.01
C LEU A 717 16.33 -1.52 2.21
N ALA A 718 15.21 -0.83 2.32
CA ALA A 718 13.98 -1.21 1.63
C ALA A 718 13.93 -0.74 0.19
N GLY A 719 14.67 0.32 -0.16
CA GLY A 719 14.65 0.93 -1.49
C GLY A 719 13.34 1.66 -1.81
N ILE A 720 12.56 2.05 -0.79
CA ILE A 720 11.29 2.76 -0.99
C ILE A 720 11.55 4.23 -1.35
N PRO A 721 10.89 4.79 -2.39
CA PRO A 721 11.02 6.21 -2.70
C PRO A 721 10.50 7.14 -1.59
N ALA A 722 11.15 8.28 -1.42
CA ALA A 722 10.88 9.24 -0.35
C ALA A 722 9.77 10.24 -0.74
N TYR A 723 8.53 9.79 -0.86
CA TYR A 723 7.38 10.64 -1.21
C TYR A 723 6.97 11.64 -0.10
N LYS A 724 7.58 11.57 1.08
CA LYS A 724 7.29 12.43 2.24
C LYS A 724 8.46 13.37 2.60
N GLY A 725 9.60 13.20 1.96
CA GLY A 725 10.82 14.01 2.17
C GLY A 725 11.07 15.04 1.08
N ILE A 726 10.05 15.53 0.41
CA ILE A 726 10.14 16.48 -0.69
C ILE A 726 10.24 17.93 -0.15
N PHE A 727 10.91 18.81 -0.88
CA PHE A 727 10.79 20.26 -0.69
C PHE A 727 10.37 20.95 -1.98
N ALA A 728 9.76 22.12 -1.89
CA ALA A 728 9.45 22.95 -3.04
C ALA A 728 9.40 24.45 -2.68
N PHE A 729 9.77 25.28 -3.64
CA PHE A 729 9.46 26.70 -3.64
C PHE A 729 8.04 26.93 -4.18
N VAL A 730 7.40 28.00 -3.73
CA VAL A 730 6.04 28.38 -4.13
C VAL A 730 6.05 29.72 -4.78
N GLU A 731 5.50 29.81 -5.98
CA GLU A 731 5.31 31.05 -6.72
C GLU A 731 3.84 31.17 -7.16
N ARG A 732 3.34 32.41 -7.23
CA ARG A 732 2.04 32.66 -7.88
C ARG A 732 2.19 32.36 -9.38
N ALA A 733 1.35 31.48 -9.92
CA ALA A 733 1.34 31.22 -11.34
C ALA A 733 0.56 32.32 -12.06
N ASN A 734 1.10 32.88 -13.17
CA ASN A 734 0.36 33.77 -14.06
C ASN A 734 -0.75 32.96 -14.72
N GLY A 735 -1.98 33.48 -14.72
CA GLY A 735 -3.21 32.79 -14.97
C GLY A 735 -3.36 32.12 -16.32
N ASP A 736 -2.80 30.91 -16.47
CA ASP A 736 -3.38 29.88 -17.34
C ASP A 736 -3.52 28.62 -16.51
N ALA A 737 -4.78 28.19 -16.32
CA ALA A 737 -5.13 27.04 -15.53
C ALA A 737 -4.44 25.79 -16.11
N ALA A 738 -4.10 24.87 -15.20
CA ALA A 738 -3.54 23.56 -15.53
C ALA A 738 -4.28 22.86 -16.68
N PRO A 739 -3.58 22.05 -17.49
CA PRO A 739 -4.19 21.25 -18.53
C PRO A 739 -5.17 20.21 -18.01
#